data_a62e6d19b85f16f0d76e5ab499955246
#
_entry.id   a62e6d19b85f16f0d76e5ab499955246
#
_cell.length_a   1.000
_cell.length_b   1.000
_cell.length_c   1.000
_cell.angle_alpha   90.00
_cell.angle_beta   90.00
_cell.angle_gamma   90.00
#
_symmetry.space_group_name_H-M   'P 1'
#
loop_
_entity.id
_entity.type
_entity.pdbx_description
1 polymer ?
#
loop_
_entity_poly.entity_id
_entity_poly.type
_entity_poly.pdbx_seq_one_letter_code
_entity_poly.pdbx_strand_id
1 'polypeptide(L)'
;MFWCDQLLERIGGPQTINDSKTPSGRPHVGALRGPLIHDAIFRTLEAKRVPVQYLFGVDDYDPVDEIPYGEVHHFERFLGAPLCNVPPPPGSNATDMADHYISEFFSVFGELGIRSGFYRMRDIYRSGRFNDAIDTILQKADVVRRIYREVSGSERDEHWYPFQVICENCGRIGTTVVTGYDGKAVTYDCRPGLVRWAKGCEYRGRVSPFDGRGKLPWKLEWCAKWRTFPVTIEGAGKDHSTKGGSRDVAAACLRAIFGQEPPLNCPYDFFLVGGTKMSSSKGIGVTAREMADFLPPDILRFLLIRPSPRQPVNFEPSETYIVKLFNDFDRLHHRYHHDPSVSEDEKRIYELSQVTTEPDHWVADFQLVVALTQLPHLDTAMELEKRRGEPFTDLERKHLDLRIKAARYWAERYATEDEKTRLQDTLPARAQDLTATQRAFLRMLGEALQEAQWEGDALQTCIFNVARLTPIEQASAFKAIYRVLLDRDNGPRAGNFLSFLERNLVVRRCSELPVDVLKFWEETAVGPEAFEQWFADHAPSILRMSATLTPALTQWRLPSDSLGQHYEEGIGVIDFLITTTEGKSQCRRVLFERFRGTDSSEEKELEHFDSYARQWIAELGQAWNVRIPVSLRSNGSLYNRRGQTC
;
A
#
# COMPACT_ATOMS: atom_id res chain seq x y z
N MET A 1 -0.36 6.55 -24.49
CA MET A 1 -1.81 6.16 -24.60
C MET A 1 -2.06 5.04 -23.62
N PHE A 2 -3.07 5.19 -22.79
CA PHE A 2 -3.43 4.21 -21.75
C PHE A 2 -3.78 2.84 -22.37
N TRP A 3 -3.46 1.75 -21.68
CA TRP A 3 -3.57 0.38 -22.23
C TRP A 3 -4.98 0.06 -22.78
N CYS A 4 -6.01 0.58 -22.15
CA CYS A 4 -7.38 0.33 -22.55
C CYS A 4 -7.71 1.01 -23.88
N ASP A 5 -7.28 2.24 -24.07
CA ASP A 5 -7.48 2.99 -25.32
C ASP A 5 -6.68 2.37 -26.48
N GLN A 6 -5.44 1.90 -26.21
CA GLN A 6 -4.63 1.16 -27.20
C GLN A 6 -5.32 -0.11 -27.67
N LEU A 7 -5.89 -0.90 -26.72
CA LEU A 7 -6.58 -2.15 -27.03
C LEU A 7 -7.77 -1.90 -27.95
N LEU A 8 -8.47 -0.77 -27.75
CA LEU A 8 -9.74 -0.44 -28.40
C LEU A 8 -9.58 0.44 -29.63
N GLU A 9 -8.36 0.76 -30.04
CA GLU A 9 -8.08 1.67 -31.17
C GLU A 9 -8.68 1.18 -32.51
N ARG A 10 -8.79 -0.13 -32.68
CA ARG A 10 -9.27 -0.77 -33.94
C ARG A 10 -10.65 -1.41 -33.80
N ILE A 11 -11.36 -1.15 -32.72
CA ILE A 11 -12.67 -1.73 -32.48
C ILE A 11 -13.77 -0.82 -33.00
N GLY A 12 -14.65 -1.38 -33.82
CA GLY A 12 -15.85 -0.72 -34.31
C GLY A 12 -17.08 -1.63 -34.23
N GLY A 13 -18.28 -1.03 -34.29
CA GLY A 13 -19.55 -1.74 -34.20
C GLY A 13 -19.90 -2.18 -32.76
N PRO A 14 -21.09 -2.82 -32.57
CA PRO A 14 -21.55 -3.30 -31.27
C PRO A 14 -20.59 -4.33 -30.66
N GLN A 15 -20.38 -4.25 -29.35
CA GLN A 15 -19.47 -5.15 -28.63
C GLN A 15 -20.20 -5.92 -27.51
N THR A 16 -19.81 -7.17 -27.35
CA THR A 16 -20.20 -8.01 -26.21
C THR A 16 -18.92 -8.43 -25.47
N ILE A 17 -18.76 -7.92 -24.25
CA ILE A 17 -17.68 -8.31 -23.35
C ILE A 17 -18.21 -9.47 -22.52
N ASN A 18 -17.40 -10.51 -22.29
CA ASN A 18 -17.71 -11.60 -21.39
C ASN A 18 -16.58 -11.86 -20.40
N ASP A 19 -16.93 -12.31 -19.22
CA ASP A 19 -16.04 -12.87 -18.21
C ASP A 19 -16.82 -13.94 -17.44
N SER A 20 -16.14 -14.81 -16.71
CA SER A 20 -16.83 -15.80 -15.89
C SER A 20 -15.99 -16.31 -14.72
N LYS A 21 -16.68 -16.89 -13.74
CA LYS A 21 -16.04 -17.48 -12.56
C LYS A 21 -16.78 -18.71 -12.06
N THR A 22 -16.00 -19.75 -11.76
CA THR A 22 -16.45 -20.91 -11.00
C THR A 22 -16.52 -20.57 -9.50
N PRO A 23 -17.70 -20.65 -8.85
CA PRO A 23 -17.89 -20.32 -7.45
C PRO A 23 -17.55 -21.51 -6.53
N SER A 24 -16.32 -22.01 -6.59
CA SER A 24 -15.86 -23.19 -5.84
C SER A 24 -15.36 -22.87 -4.41
N GLY A 25 -15.45 -21.63 -3.97
CA GLY A 25 -15.00 -21.15 -2.66
C GLY A 25 -14.97 -19.61 -2.63
N ARG A 26 -14.58 -19.02 -1.49
CA ARG A 26 -14.46 -17.55 -1.37
C ARG A 26 -13.46 -17.01 -2.38
N PRO A 27 -13.85 -16.11 -3.28
CA PRO A 27 -12.96 -15.57 -4.30
C PRO A 27 -11.82 -14.76 -3.67
N HIS A 28 -10.56 -15.06 -4.03
CA HIS A 28 -9.42 -14.23 -3.63
C HIS A 28 -9.42 -12.91 -4.42
N VAL A 29 -8.73 -11.88 -3.91
CA VAL A 29 -8.69 -10.53 -4.52
C VAL A 29 -8.21 -10.55 -5.97
N GLY A 30 -7.31 -11.46 -6.34
CA GLY A 30 -6.87 -11.63 -7.73
C GLY A 30 -8.00 -11.97 -8.71
N ALA A 31 -9.11 -12.53 -8.22
CA ALA A 31 -10.29 -12.80 -9.03
C ALA A 31 -11.01 -11.51 -9.48
N LEU A 32 -10.76 -10.36 -8.84
CA LEU A 32 -11.28 -9.05 -9.27
C LEU A 32 -10.54 -8.47 -10.48
N ARG A 33 -9.37 -9.02 -10.82
CA ARG A 33 -8.54 -8.46 -11.90
C ARG A 33 -9.25 -8.53 -13.25
N GLY A 34 -9.78 -9.70 -13.60
CA GLY A 34 -10.56 -9.87 -14.83
C GLY A 34 -11.76 -8.91 -14.88
N PRO A 35 -12.68 -8.97 -13.90
CA PRO A 35 -13.84 -8.09 -13.86
C PRO A 35 -13.53 -6.60 -13.98
N LEU A 36 -12.50 -6.10 -13.31
CA LEU A 36 -12.14 -4.67 -13.38
C LEU A 36 -11.50 -4.28 -14.71
N ILE A 37 -10.70 -5.17 -15.33
CA ILE A 37 -10.19 -4.97 -16.69
C ILE A 37 -11.35 -4.90 -17.68
N HIS A 38 -12.30 -5.81 -17.62
CA HIS A 38 -13.46 -5.83 -18.49
C HIS A 38 -14.39 -4.63 -18.24
N ASP A 39 -14.58 -4.20 -16.98
CA ASP A 39 -15.32 -2.99 -16.66
C ASP A 39 -14.62 -1.72 -17.19
N ALA A 40 -13.30 -1.65 -17.13
CA ALA A 40 -12.53 -0.54 -17.73
C ALA A 40 -12.71 -0.48 -19.25
N ILE A 41 -12.71 -1.64 -19.93
CA ILE A 41 -13.00 -1.76 -21.35
C ILE A 41 -14.46 -1.32 -21.64
N PHE A 42 -15.41 -1.80 -20.85
CA PHE A 42 -16.84 -1.46 -20.96
C PHE A 42 -17.03 0.06 -20.83
N ARG A 43 -16.54 0.69 -19.76
CA ARG A 43 -16.64 2.14 -19.55
C ARG A 43 -15.96 2.96 -20.63
N THR A 44 -14.83 2.48 -21.17
CA THR A 44 -14.15 3.15 -22.27
C THR A 44 -14.95 3.10 -23.57
N LEU A 45 -15.57 1.96 -23.90
CA LEU A 45 -16.43 1.84 -25.07
C LEU A 45 -17.70 2.68 -24.94
N GLU A 46 -18.29 2.68 -23.74
CA GLU A 46 -19.47 3.50 -23.43
C GLU A 46 -19.15 5.01 -23.59
N ALA A 47 -18.00 5.47 -23.07
CA ALA A 47 -17.55 6.85 -23.23
C ALA A 47 -17.32 7.22 -24.71
N LYS A 48 -16.89 6.27 -25.53
CA LYS A 48 -16.77 6.41 -27.00
C LYS A 48 -18.11 6.26 -27.74
N ARG A 49 -19.22 6.07 -27.01
CA ARG A 49 -20.57 5.84 -27.57
C ARG A 49 -20.68 4.62 -28.47
N VAL A 50 -19.84 3.61 -28.26
CA VAL A 50 -19.94 2.31 -28.91
C VAL A 50 -21.01 1.48 -28.19
N PRO A 51 -22.01 0.92 -28.90
CA PRO A 51 -22.97 0.02 -28.26
C PRO A 51 -22.24 -1.17 -27.64
N VAL A 52 -22.38 -1.35 -26.35
CA VAL A 52 -21.63 -2.37 -25.59
C VAL A 52 -22.47 -2.97 -24.48
N GLN A 53 -22.35 -4.27 -24.29
CA GLN A 53 -22.84 -4.96 -23.10
C GLN A 53 -21.69 -5.72 -22.44
N TYR A 54 -21.72 -5.81 -21.13
CA TYR A 54 -20.79 -6.62 -20.36
C TYR A 54 -21.56 -7.73 -19.64
N LEU A 55 -21.21 -8.98 -19.92
CA LEU A 55 -21.81 -10.19 -19.35
C LEU A 55 -20.82 -10.87 -18.41
N PHE A 56 -21.31 -11.30 -17.25
CA PHE A 56 -20.52 -12.08 -16.29
C PHE A 56 -21.23 -13.41 -16.00
N GLY A 57 -20.57 -14.52 -16.35
CA GLY A 57 -21.07 -15.87 -16.19
C GLY A 57 -20.69 -16.49 -14.85
N VAL A 58 -21.63 -17.19 -14.24
CA VAL A 58 -21.39 -18.04 -13.07
C VAL A 58 -21.31 -19.49 -13.55
N ASP A 59 -20.12 -20.08 -13.45
CA ASP A 59 -19.85 -21.45 -13.90
C ASP A 59 -20.25 -22.47 -12.82
N ASP A 60 -21.53 -22.42 -12.45
CA ASP A 60 -22.14 -23.17 -11.37
C ASP A 60 -22.49 -24.64 -11.72
N TYR A 61 -22.29 -25.03 -12.97
CA TYR A 61 -22.39 -26.41 -13.44
C TYR A 61 -21.07 -27.18 -13.36
N ASP A 62 -19.98 -26.50 -12.97
CA ASP A 62 -18.71 -27.14 -12.68
C ASP A 62 -18.83 -28.11 -11.51
N PRO A 63 -18.08 -29.24 -11.51
CA PRO A 63 -18.07 -30.16 -10.39
C PRO A 63 -17.40 -29.54 -9.15
N VAL A 64 -17.82 -29.95 -7.97
CA VAL A 64 -17.02 -29.78 -6.77
C VAL A 64 -15.78 -30.68 -6.91
N ASP A 65 -14.67 -30.11 -7.30
CA ASP A 65 -13.39 -30.79 -7.52
C ASP A 65 -12.39 -30.53 -6.39
N GLU A 66 -12.63 -29.51 -5.57
CA GLU A 66 -11.86 -29.16 -4.40
C GLU A 66 -12.81 -28.66 -3.28
N ILE A 67 -12.45 -28.94 -2.03
CA ILE A 67 -13.26 -28.53 -0.88
C ILE A 67 -12.78 -27.17 -0.41
N PRO A 68 -13.67 -26.19 -0.20
CA PRO A 68 -13.29 -24.90 0.36
C PRO A 68 -12.63 -25.06 1.72
N TYR A 69 -11.60 -24.24 1.97
CA TYR A 69 -10.84 -24.28 3.20
C TYR A 69 -11.75 -24.16 4.44
N GLY A 70 -11.58 -25.08 5.39
CA GLY A 70 -12.38 -25.14 6.62
C GLY A 70 -13.71 -25.92 6.52
N GLU A 71 -14.15 -26.31 5.31
CA GLU A 71 -15.49 -26.87 5.07
C GLU A 71 -15.48 -28.39 4.75
N VAL A 72 -14.42 -29.11 5.11
CA VAL A 72 -14.21 -30.53 4.74
C VAL A 72 -15.40 -31.41 5.12
N HIS A 73 -15.87 -31.33 6.37
CA HIS A 73 -16.93 -32.20 6.87
C HIS A 73 -18.28 -32.02 6.18
N HIS A 74 -18.53 -30.83 5.65
CA HIS A 74 -19.78 -30.54 4.97
C HIS A 74 -19.79 -30.99 3.52
N PHE A 75 -18.74 -30.70 2.75
CA PHE A 75 -18.73 -30.85 1.29
C PHE A 75 -18.10 -32.14 0.77
N GLU A 76 -17.35 -32.89 1.58
CA GLU A 76 -16.65 -34.11 1.14
C GLU A 76 -17.55 -35.12 0.41
N ARG A 77 -18.77 -35.32 0.88
CA ARG A 77 -19.75 -36.25 0.28
C ARG A 77 -20.27 -35.81 -1.09
N PHE A 78 -20.11 -34.52 -1.41
CA PHE A 78 -20.61 -33.93 -2.65
C PHE A 78 -19.53 -33.80 -3.74
N LEU A 79 -18.31 -34.24 -3.46
CA LEU A 79 -17.25 -34.24 -4.47
C LEU A 79 -17.72 -34.91 -5.76
N GLY A 80 -17.56 -34.20 -6.88
CA GLY A 80 -17.98 -34.62 -8.20
C GLY A 80 -19.39 -34.18 -8.62
N ALA A 81 -20.22 -33.67 -7.73
CA ALA A 81 -21.53 -33.10 -8.07
C ALA A 81 -21.37 -31.69 -8.64
N PRO A 82 -22.30 -31.23 -9.52
CA PRO A 82 -22.34 -29.83 -9.93
C PRO A 82 -22.53 -28.91 -8.73
N LEU A 83 -21.83 -27.77 -8.68
CA LEU A 83 -21.90 -26.79 -7.58
C LEU A 83 -23.32 -26.34 -7.26
N CYS A 84 -24.14 -26.15 -8.27
CA CYS A 84 -25.54 -25.76 -8.13
C CYS A 84 -26.48 -26.86 -7.60
N ASN A 85 -25.99 -28.08 -7.49
CA ASN A 85 -26.76 -29.22 -6.93
C ASN A 85 -26.28 -29.56 -5.50
N VAL A 86 -25.38 -28.79 -4.94
CA VAL A 86 -24.81 -28.97 -3.61
C VAL A 86 -25.42 -27.95 -2.64
N PRO A 87 -25.94 -28.39 -1.48
CA PRO A 87 -26.51 -27.46 -0.52
C PRO A 87 -25.46 -26.48 0.00
N PRO A 88 -25.88 -25.29 0.42
CA PRO A 88 -24.96 -24.29 0.96
C PRO A 88 -24.36 -24.75 2.30
N PRO A 89 -23.30 -24.08 2.81
CA PRO A 89 -22.77 -24.35 4.15
C PRO A 89 -23.85 -24.14 5.23
N PRO A 90 -23.72 -24.84 6.38
CA PRO A 90 -24.62 -24.65 7.51
C PRO A 90 -24.72 -23.18 7.94
N GLY A 91 -25.95 -22.70 8.18
CA GLY A 91 -26.21 -21.31 8.57
C GLY A 91 -26.28 -20.30 7.39
N SER A 92 -26.06 -20.74 6.16
CA SER A 92 -26.24 -19.89 4.98
C SER A 92 -27.69 -19.87 4.52
N ASN A 93 -28.17 -18.69 4.09
CA ASN A 93 -29.51 -18.51 3.47
C ASN A 93 -29.48 -18.67 1.94
N ALA A 94 -28.33 -19.01 1.35
CA ALA A 94 -28.22 -19.24 -0.09
C ALA A 94 -28.97 -20.51 -0.52
N THR A 95 -29.37 -20.59 -1.79
CA THR A 95 -30.07 -21.75 -2.31
C THR A 95 -29.19 -22.98 -2.49
N ASP A 96 -27.90 -22.75 -2.77
CA ASP A 96 -26.89 -23.79 -2.98
C ASP A 96 -25.48 -23.25 -2.75
N MET A 97 -24.49 -24.12 -2.88
CA MET A 97 -23.08 -23.79 -2.69
C MET A 97 -22.59 -22.69 -3.65
N ALA A 98 -23.01 -22.74 -4.90
CA ALA A 98 -22.61 -21.75 -5.89
C ALA A 98 -23.18 -20.36 -5.55
N ASP A 99 -24.45 -20.30 -5.15
CA ASP A 99 -25.09 -19.07 -4.71
C ASP A 99 -24.42 -18.47 -3.47
N HIS A 100 -24.02 -19.32 -2.53
CA HIS A 100 -23.33 -18.87 -1.32
C HIS A 100 -22.04 -18.10 -1.66
N TYR A 101 -21.15 -18.69 -2.42
CA TYR A 101 -19.84 -18.08 -2.69
C TYR A 101 -19.91 -16.94 -3.72
N ILE A 102 -20.80 -16.99 -4.71
CA ILE A 102 -20.88 -15.94 -5.71
C ILE A 102 -21.58 -14.67 -5.20
N SER A 103 -22.49 -14.79 -4.23
CA SER A 103 -23.21 -13.64 -3.68
C SER A 103 -22.27 -12.66 -2.98
N GLU A 104 -21.29 -13.17 -2.22
CA GLU A 104 -20.25 -12.33 -1.62
C GLU A 104 -19.45 -11.58 -2.70
N PHE A 105 -19.12 -12.25 -3.80
CA PHE A 105 -18.37 -11.63 -4.90
C PHE A 105 -19.19 -10.55 -5.61
N PHE A 106 -20.48 -10.77 -5.81
CA PHE A 106 -21.37 -9.79 -6.42
C PHE A 106 -21.63 -8.57 -5.54
N SER A 107 -21.61 -8.72 -4.21
CA SER A 107 -21.65 -7.54 -3.31
C SER A 107 -20.43 -6.64 -3.54
N VAL A 108 -19.23 -7.23 -3.72
CA VAL A 108 -18.02 -6.48 -4.05
C VAL A 108 -18.12 -5.81 -5.43
N PHE A 109 -18.76 -6.44 -6.42
CA PHE A 109 -19.02 -5.80 -7.72
C PHE A 109 -19.87 -4.53 -7.57
N GLY A 110 -20.93 -4.60 -6.76
CA GLY A 110 -21.77 -3.45 -6.47
C GLY A 110 -21.00 -2.30 -5.84
N GLU A 111 -20.17 -2.59 -4.85
CA GLU A 111 -19.33 -1.60 -4.17
C GLU A 111 -18.27 -0.99 -5.10
N LEU A 112 -17.70 -1.79 -5.99
CA LEU A 112 -16.73 -1.32 -7.00
C LEU A 112 -17.40 -0.67 -8.22
N GLY A 113 -18.72 -0.63 -8.29
CA GLY A 113 -19.47 -0.06 -9.42
C GLY A 113 -19.25 -0.81 -10.73
N ILE A 114 -18.99 -2.12 -10.70
CA ILE A 114 -18.88 -2.96 -11.88
C ILE A 114 -20.27 -3.19 -12.45
N ARG A 115 -20.49 -2.79 -13.70
CA ARG A 115 -21.78 -2.85 -14.36
C ARG A 115 -21.83 -4.02 -15.36
N SER A 116 -22.18 -5.21 -14.88
CA SER A 116 -22.32 -6.39 -15.73
C SER A 116 -23.72 -7.01 -15.62
N GLY A 117 -24.20 -7.57 -16.69
CA GLY A 117 -25.34 -8.46 -16.68
C GLY A 117 -24.92 -9.87 -16.25
N PHE A 118 -25.58 -10.44 -15.27
CA PHE A 118 -25.25 -11.78 -14.77
C PHE A 118 -26.03 -12.87 -15.47
N TYR A 119 -25.37 -14.00 -15.75
CA TYR A 119 -26.03 -15.23 -16.19
C TYR A 119 -25.46 -16.43 -15.46
N ARG A 120 -26.26 -17.49 -15.30
CA ARG A 120 -25.86 -18.74 -14.65
C ARG A 120 -25.79 -19.85 -15.67
N MET A 121 -24.73 -20.64 -15.61
CA MET A 121 -24.59 -21.76 -16.55
C MET A 121 -25.69 -22.80 -16.36
N ARG A 122 -26.20 -23.01 -15.12
CA ARG A 122 -27.37 -23.86 -14.86
C ARG A 122 -28.57 -23.48 -15.72
N ASP A 123 -28.84 -22.19 -15.88
CA ASP A 123 -30.00 -21.71 -16.64
C ASP A 123 -29.76 -21.83 -18.14
N ILE A 124 -28.54 -21.59 -18.60
CA ILE A 124 -28.14 -21.73 -20.01
C ILE A 124 -28.27 -23.17 -20.47
N TYR A 125 -27.80 -24.14 -19.67
CA TYR A 125 -27.93 -25.55 -19.98
C TYR A 125 -29.40 -26.03 -19.88
N ARG A 126 -30.08 -25.71 -18.79
CA ARG A 126 -31.48 -26.20 -18.54
C ARG A 126 -32.51 -25.60 -19.48
N SER A 127 -32.29 -24.38 -19.96
CA SER A 127 -33.18 -23.74 -20.95
C SER A 127 -32.94 -24.23 -22.38
N GLY A 128 -31.99 -25.11 -22.62
CA GLY A 128 -31.63 -25.59 -23.94
C GLY A 128 -30.84 -24.61 -24.82
N ARG A 129 -30.43 -23.45 -24.32
CA ARG A 129 -29.68 -22.46 -25.11
C ARG A 129 -28.34 -23.00 -25.63
N PHE A 130 -27.78 -24.03 -25.02
CA PHE A 130 -26.55 -24.70 -25.47
C PHE A 130 -26.83 -25.95 -26.32
N ASN A 131 -28.06 -26.38 -26.54
CA ASN A 131 -28.37 -27.63 -27.23
C ASN A 131 -27.76 -27.70 -28.65
N ASP A 132 -27.89 -26.64 -29.45
CA ASP A 132 -27.28 -26.54 -30.80
C ASP A 132 -25.74 -26.65 -30.75
N ALA A 133 -25.13 -25.95 -29.80
CA ALA A 133 -23.67 -26.00 -29.64
C ALA A 133 -23.22 -27.41 -29.16
N ILE A 134 -23.94 -28.02 -28.24
CA ILE A 134 -23.67 -29.39 -27.75
C ILE A 134 -23.77 -30.38 -28.88
N ASP A 135 -24.84 -30.37 -29.64
CA ASP A 135 -25.05 -31.27 -30.78
C ASP A 135 -23.94 -31.13 -31.82
N THR A 136 -23.65 -29.90 -32.23
CA THR A 136 -22.58 -29.60 -33.20
C THR A 136 -21.19 -30.08 -32.75
N ILE A 137 -20.86 -29.86 -31.46
CA ILE A 137 -19.58 -30.28 -30.87
C ILE A 137 -19.52 -31.81 -30.79
N LEU A 138 -20.60 -32.49 -30.41
CA LEU A 138 -20.66 -33.94 -30.33
C LEU A 138 -20.53 -34.61 -31.71
N GLN A 139 -21.21 -34.08 -32.73
CA GLN A 139 -21.09 -34.54 -34.12
C GLN A 139 -19.65 -34.38 -34.68
N LYS A 140 -18.92 -33.36 -34.20
CA LYS A 140 -17.52 -33.09 -34.60
C LYS A 140 -16.49 -33.50 -33.53
N ALA A 141 -16.77 -34.56 -32.77
CA ALA A 141 -15.87 -35.02 -31.71
C ALA A 141 -14.48 -35.39 -32.20
N ASP A 142 -14.36 -35.91 -33.43
CA ASP A 142 -13.09 -36.17 -34.10
C ASP A 142 -12.25 -34.91 -34.33
N VAL A 143 -12.87 -33.81 -34.74
CA VAL A 143 -12.24 -32.48 -34.90
C VAL A 143 -11.76 -31.98 -33.54
N VAL A 144 -12.56 -32.15 -32.48
CA VAL A 144 -12.17 -31.74 -31.12
C VAL A 144 -10.94 -32.55 -30.66
N ARG A 145 -10.94 -33.87 -30.82
CA ARG A 145 -9.79 -34.73 -30.44
C ARG A 145 -8.51 -34.33 -31.17
N ARG A 146 -8.61 -34.03 -32.47
CA ARG A 146 -7.49 -33.54 -33.27
C ARG A 146 -6.94 -32.22 -32.73
N ILE A 147 -7.83 -31.23 -32.45
CA ILE A 147 -7.43 -29.92 -31.89
C ILE A 147 -6.76 -30.08 -30.52
N TYR A 148 -7.28 -30.92 -29.64
CA TYR A 148 -6.65 -31.17 -28.33
C TYR A 148 -5.21 -31.70 -28.50
N ARG A 149 -4.98 -32.62 -29.43
CA ARG A 149 -3.66 -33.15 -29.72
C ARG A 149 -2.75 -32.06 -30.33
N GLU A 150 -3.20 -31.39 -31.38
CA GLU A 150 -2.38 -30.43 -32.15
C GLU A 150 -2.07 -29.14 -31.39
N VAL A 151 -3.01 -28.61 -30.60
CA VAL A 151 -2.88 -27.34 -29.92
C VAL A 151 -2.29 -27.50 -28.51
N SER A 152 -2.76 -28.46 -27.75
CA SER A 152 -2.35 -28.63 -26.34
C SER A 152 -1.56 -29.91 -26.04
N GLY A 153 -1.24 -30.74 -27.05
CA GLY A 153 -0.55 -32.02 -26.87
C GLY A 153 -1.36 -33.03 -26.05
N SER A 154 -2.65 -32.81 -25.84
CA SER A 154 -3.50 -33.66 -25.01
C SER A 154 -4.18 -34.72 -25.84
N GLU A 155 -3.71 -35.97 -25.75
CA GLU A 155 -4.33 -37.09 -26.41
C GLU A 155 -5.65 -37.46 -25.72
N ARG A 156 -6.64 -37.88 -26.53
CA ARG A 156 -7.92 -38.42 -26.13
C ARG A 156 -8.17 -39.74 -26.84
N ASP A 157 -8.81 -40.64 -26.12
CA ASP A 157 -9.26 -41.90 -26.70
C ASP A 157 -10.13 -41.68 -27.94
N GLU A 158 -10.03 -42.56 -28.95
CA GLU A 158 -10.78 -42.42 -30.21
C GLU A 158 -12.32 -42.48 -30.01
N HIS A 159 -12.76 -43.13 -28.94
CA HIS A 159 -14.18 -43.19 -28.56
C HIS A 159 -14.59 -42.13 -27.55
N TRP A 160 -13.71 -41.19 -27.17
CA TRP A 160 -14.07 -40.12 -26.26
C TRP A 160 -14.88 -39.03 -26.95
N TYR A 161 -16.03 -38.70 -26.34
CA TYR A 161 -16.87 -37.59 -26.75
C TYR A 161 -16.76 -36.44 -25.75
N PRO A 162 -16.76 -35.17 -26.21
CA PRO A 162 -16.51 -34.01 -25.38
C PRO A 162 -17.79 -33.57 -24.62
N PHE A 163 -18.30 -34.43 -23.76
CA PHE A 163 -19.46 -34.15 -22.89
C PHE A 163 -19.32 -34.90 -21.56
N GLN A 164 -19.77 -34.30 -20.49
CA GLN A 164 -19.81 -34.87 -19.15
C GLN A 164 -21.28 -34.96 -18.69
N VAL A 165 -21.82 -36.16 -18.52
CA VAL A 165 -23.17 -36.41 -18.07
C VAL A 165 -23.26 -36.26 -16.55
N ILE A 166 -24.34 -35.66 -16.03
CA ILE A 166 -24.70 -35.81 -14.61
C ILE A 166 -25.23 -37.24 -14.43
N CYS A 167 -24.43 -38.08 -13.75
CA CYS A 167 -24.79 -39.49 -13.58
C CYS A 167 -26.17 -39.65 -12.95
N GLU A 168 -27.06 -40.39 -13.63
CA GLU A 168 -28.46 -40.60 -13.17
C GLU A 168 -28.53 -41.37 -11.84
N ASN A 169 -27.50 -42.13 -11.48
CA ASN A 169 -27.44 -42.92 -10.26
C ASN A 169 -26.84 -42.13 -9.06
N CYS A 170 -25.72 -41.45 -9.26
CA CYS A 170 -24.99 -40.81 -8.13
C CYS A 170 -24.93 -39.29 -8.18
N GLY A 171 -25.48 -38.65 -9.22
CA GLY A 171 -25.50 -37.19 -9.37
C GLY A 171 -24.16 -36.51 -9.66
N ARG A 172 -23.07 -37.28 -9.80
CA ARG A 172 -21.75 -36.75 -10.10
C ARG A 172 -21.54 -36.49 -11.58
N ILE A 173 -20.87 -35.39 -11.92
CA ILE A 173 -20.56 -35.01 -13.30
C ILE A 173 -19.08 -35.24 -13.66
N GLY A 174 -18.19 -35.06 -12.70
CA GLY A 174 -16.74 -35.20 -12.91
C GLY A 174 -16.26 -36.63 -13.10
N THR A 175 -17.11 -37.63 -12.86
CA THR A 175 -16.77 -39.05 -12.90
C THR A 175 -17.33 -39.77 -14.11
N THR A 176 -17.97 -39.07 -15.05
CA THR A 176 -18.63 -39.68 -16.22
C THR A 176 -17.77 -39.52 -17.50
N VAL A 177 -17.78 -40.52 -18.34
CA VAL A 177 -17.16 -40.53 -19.67
C VAL A 177 -18.22 -40.94 -20.69
N VAL A 178 -18.40 -40.10 -21.70
CA VAL A 178 -19.28 -40.42 -22.84
C VAL A 178 -18.47 -41.20 -23.87
N THR A 179 -19.03 -42.35 -24.29
CA THR A 179 -18.39 -43.31 -25.21
C THR A 179 -19.10 -43.42 -26.55
N GLY A 180 -20.29 -42.80 -26.71
CA GLY A 180 -21.01 -42.80 -27.97
C GLY A 180 -22.05 -41.69 -28.02
N TYR A 181 -22.35 -41.25 -29.26
CA TYR A 181 -23.43 -40.28 -29.57
C TYR A 181 -24.11 -40.67 -30.88
N ASP A 182 -25.42 -40.73 -30.92
CA ASP A 182 -26.23 -41.15 -32.07
C ASP A 182 -27.06 -40.02 -32.69
N GLY A 183 -26.79 -38.77 -32.32
CA GLY A 183 -27.56 -37.61 -32.75
C GLY A 183 -28.75 -37.25 -31.83
N LYS A 184 -29.09 -38.08 -30.85
CA LYS A 184 -30.19 -37.88 -29.89
C LYS A 184 -29.78 -38.14 -28.45
N ALA A 185 -28.95 -39.13 -28.23
CA ALA A 185 -28.56 -39.57 -26.91
C ALA A 185 -27.07 -39.93 -26.86
N VAL A 186 -26.49 -39.74 -25.71
CA VAL A 186 -25.13 -40.17 -25.39
C VAL A 186 -25.14 -41.43 -24.53
N THR A 187 -24.21 -42.35 -24.80
CA THR A 187 -23.93 -43.49 -23.92
C THR A 187 -22.75 -43.12 -23.04
N TYR A 188 -22.81 -43.41 -21.73
CA TYR A 188 -21.78 -43.05 -20.79
C TYR A 188 -21.50 -44.08 -19.70
N ASP A 189 -20.32 -44.05 -19.17
CA ASP A 189 -19.88 -44.84 -18.01
C ASP A 189 -19.53 -43.87 -16.86
N CYS A 190 -19.99 -44.13 -15.63
CA CYS A 190 -19.54 -43.45 -14.41
C CYS A 190 -18.41 -44.24 -13.77
N ARG A 191 -17.16 -43.79 -13.95
CA ARG A 191 -15.94 -44.59 -13.64
C ARG A 191 -15.33 -44.25 -12.29
N PRO A 192 -15.05 -45.22 -11.40
CA PRO A 192 -14.52 -44.97 -10.04
C PRO A 192 -13.15 -44.30 -10.00
N GLY A 193 -12.30 -44.52 -10.98
CA GLY A 193 -10.92 -44.00 -11.00
C GLY A 193 -10.64 -42.93 -12.04
N LEU A 194 -11.69 -42.30 -12.59
CA LEU A 194 -11.52 -41.31 -13.64
C LEU A 194 -10.79 -40.05 -13.15
N VAL A 195 -11.10 -39.60 -11.95
CA VAL A 195 -10.49 -38.45 -11.25
C VAL A 195 -10.08 -38.87 -9.85
N ARG A 196 -9.09 -38.15 -9.29
CA ARG A 196 -8.54 -38.50 -7.95
C ARG A 196 -9.42 -37.97 -6.81
N TRP A 197 -10.18 -36.92 -7.05
CA TRP A 197 -10.96 -36.17 -6.04
C TRP A 197 -12.42 -36.66 -5.90
N ALA A 198 -12.93 -37.49 -6.82
CA ALA A 198 -14.28 -38.06 -6.71
C ALA A 198 -14.33 -39.51 -7.21
N LYS A 199 -15.20 -40.34 -6.59
CA LYS A 199 -15.39 -41.74 -6.93
C LYS A 199 -16.67 -41.95 -7.71
N GLY A 200 -16.62 -42.48 -8.93
CA GLY A 200 -17.78 -42.92 -9.71
C GLY A 200 -18.45 -44.15 -9.13
N CYS A 201 -19.68 -44.43 -9.58
CA CYS A 201 -20.53 -45.51 -9.05
C CYS A 201 -20.70 -46.73 -9.96
N GLU A 202 -19.89 -46.83 -11.01
CA GLU A 202 -19.89 -47.93 -12.01
C GLU A 202 -21.19 -48.04 -12.86
N TYR A 203 -22.09 -47.05 -12.71
CA TYR A 203 -23.32 -47.01 -13.51
C TYR A 203 -23.01 -46.77 -14.99
N ARG A 204 -23.74 -47.46 -15.86
CA ARG A 204 -23.73 -47.25 -17.31
C ARG A 204 -25.14 -46.80 -17.73
N GLY A 205 -25.22 -45.74 -18.52
CA GLY A 205 -26.48 -45.15 -18.91
C GLY A 205 -26.47 -44.63 -20.33
N ARG A 206 -27.70 -44.31 -20.79
CA ARG A 206 -27.94 -43.65 -22.07
C ARG A 206 -28.96 -42.55 -21.85
N VAL A 207 -28.59 -41.30 -22.13
CA VAL A 207 -29.39 -40.10 -21.83
C VAL A 207 -29.25 -39.07 -22.94
N SER A 208 -30.28 -38.22 -23.13
CA SER A 208 -30.15 -37.03 -23.97
C SER A 208 -29.06 -36.10 -23.41
N PRO A 209 -28.16 -35.54 -24.22
CA PRO A 209 -27.16 -34.57 -23.74
C PRO A 209 -27.75 -33.16 -23.55
N PHE A 210 -29.00 -32.94 -23.89
CA PHE A 210 -29.66 -31.65 -23.93
C PHE A 210 -30.38 -31.32 -22.61
N ASP A 211 -30.84 -30.06 -22.49
CA ASP A 211 -31.68 -29.57 -21.41
C ASP A 211 -31.08 -29.78 -20.00
N GLY A 212 -29.77 -29.58 -19.88
CA GLY A 212 -29.08 -29.61 -18.59
C GLY A 212 -28.75 -30.99 -18.03
N ARG A 213 -28.77 -32.05 -18.83
CA ARG A 213 -28.39 -33.41 -18.39
C ARG A 213 -26.88 -33.61 -18.21
N GLY A 214 -26.08 -32.61 -18.53
CA GLY A 214 -24.64 -32.59 -18.40
C GLY A 214 -24.04 -31.29 -18.89
N LYS A 215 -22.73 -31.27 -19.06
CA LYS A 215 -22.04 -30.09 -19.54
C LYS A 215 -20.92 -30.43 -20.53
N LEU A 216 -20.49 -29.44 -21.29
CA LEU A 216 -19.26 -29.51 -22.08
C LEU A 216 -18.05 -29.39 -21.16
N PRO A 217 -16.90 -30.03 -21.47
CA PRO A 217 -15.62 -29.71 -20.84
C PRO A 217 -15.34 -28.20 -20.95
N TRP A 218 -14.82 -27.59 -19.92
CA TRP A 218 -14.75 -26.12 -19.78
C TRP A 218 -14.09 -25.37 -20.95
N LYS A 219 -13.09 -25.96 -21.64
CA LYS A 219 -12.49 -25.37 -22.85
C LYS A 219 -13.48 -25.27 -24.01
N LEU A 220 -14.38 -26.22 -24.13
CA LEU A 220 -15.43 -26.23 -25.15
C LEU A 220 -16.67 -25.47 -24.71
N GLU A 221 -16.97 -25.47 -23.43
CA GLU A 221 -18.00 -24.59 -22.85
C GLU A 221 -17.64 -23.12 -23.11
N TRP A 222 -16.36 -22.78 -23.01
CA TRP A 222 -15.86 -21.44 -23.34
C TRP A 222 -16.12 -21.09 -24.82
N CYS A 223 -15.79 -21.99 -25.71
CA CYS A 223 -16.10 -21.88 -27.14
C CYS A 223 -17.63 -21.73 -27.39
N ALA A 224 -18.47 -22.53 -26.72
CA ALA A 224 -19.91 -22.46 -26.81
C ALA A 224 -20.48 -21.14 -26.26
N LYS A 225 -19.91 -20.60 -25.18
CA LYS A 225 -20.26 -19.26 -24.68
C LYS A 225 -20.02 -18.18 -25.75
N TRP A 226 -18.85 -18.18 -26.38
CA TRP A 226 -18.53 -17.21 -27.43
C TRP A 226 -19.53 -17.28 -28.59
N ARG A 227 -19.92 -18.46 -28.97
CA ARG A 227 -20.92 -18.69 -30.02
C ARG A 227 -22.32 -18.21 -29.61
N THR A 228 -22.75 -18.57 -28.39
CA THR A 228 -24.13 -18.34 -27.92
C THR A 228 -24.40 -16.89 -27.53
N PHE A 229 -23.40 -16.18 -27.02
CA PHE A 229 -23.52 -14.79 -26.58
C PHE A 229 -22.91 -13.77 -27.55
N PRO A 230 -22.64 -14.07 -28.81
CA PRO A 230 -21.76 -13.42 -29.79
C PRO A 230 -20.67 -12.56 -29.14
N VAL A 231 -19.81 -13.17 -28.33
CA VAL A 231 -18.77 -12.49 -27.57
C VAL A 231 -17.71 -11.93 -28.53
N THR A 232 -17.37 -10.65 -28.36
CA THR A 232 -16.37 -9.97 -29.19
C THR A 232 -15.09 -9.63 -28.41
N ILE A 233 -15.17 -9.52 -27.10
CA ILE A 233 -14.02 -9.21 -26.22
C ILE A 233 -14.09 -10.11 -24.99
N GLU A 234 -13.02 -10.86 -24.71
CA GLU A 234 -12.84 -11.61 -23.46
C GLU A 234 -11.37 -11.81 -23.19
N GLY A 235 -10.90 -11.25 -22.08
CA GLY A 235 -9.56 -11.47 -21.55
C GLY A 235 -9.49 -12.75 -20.75
N ALA A 236 -8.28 -13.23 -20.50
CA ALA A 236 -8.05 -14.38 -19.63
C ALA A 236 -6.75 -14.21 -18.84
N GLY A 237 -6.70 -14.82 -17.68
CA GLY A 237 -5.47 -14.92 -16.89
C GLY A 237 -4.33 -15.56 -17.68
N LYS A 238 -3.11 -15.24 -17.31
CA LYS A 238 -1.88 -15.69 -17.97
C LYS A 238 -1.82 -17.21 -18.14
N ASP A 239 -2.27 -17.96 -17.14
CA ASP A 239 -2.29 -19.45 -17.16
C ASP A 239 -3.13 -20.00 -18.32
N HIS A 240 -4.19 -19.29 -18.72
CA HIS A 240 -5.07 -19.69 -19.81
C HIS A 240 -4.65 -19.13 -21.17
N SER A 241 -3.87 -18.05 -21.16
CA SER A 241 -3.43 -17.31 -22.37
C SER A 241 -2.02 -17.71 -22.85
N THR A 242 -1.38 -18.70 -22.24
CA THR A 242 -0.10 -19.25 -22.72
C THR A 242 -0.29 -20.02 -24.01
N LYS A 243 0.75 -20.08 -24.86
CA LYS A 243 0.72 -20.83 -26.12
C LYS A 243 0.34 -22.31 -25.87
N GLY A 244 -0.63 -22.81 -26.59
CA GLY A 244 -1.20 -24.15 -26.40
C GLY A 244 -2.12 -24.26 -25.17
N GLY A 245 -2.38 -23.15 -24.50
CA GLY A 245 -3.25 -23.08 -23.34
C GLY A 245 -4.73 -23.22 -23.70
N SER A 246 -5.54 -23.05 -22.68
CA SER A 246 -6.96 -23.32 -22.78
C SER A 246 -7.70 -22.43 -23.74
N ARG A 247 -7.27 -21.17 -23.82
CA ARG A 247 -7.86 -20.19 -24.74
C ARG A 247 -7.55 -20.53 -26.21
N ASP A 248 -6.33 -20.99 -26.48
CA ASP A 248 -5.95 -21.40 -27.84
C ASP A 248 -6.77 -22.59 -28.31
N VAL A 249 -7.03 -23.57 -27.41
CA VAL A 249 -7.92 -24.70 -27.72
C VAL A 249 -9.34 -24.24 -28.00
N ALA A 250 -9.91 -23.37 -27.16
CA ALA A 250 -11.25 -22.82 -27.38
C ALA A 250 -11.35 -22.04 -28.69
N ALA A 251 -10.33 -21.23 -29.03
CA ALA A 251 -10.27 -20.46 -30.27
C ALA A 251 -10.16 -21.36 -31.52
N ALA A 252 -9.31 -22.40 -31.46
CA ALA A 252 -9.19 -23.37 -32.53
C ALA A 252 -10.51 -24.15 -32.76
N CYS A 253 -11.19 -24.52 -31.68
CA CYS A 253 -12.50 -25.16 -31.75
C CYS A 253 -13.58 -24.22 -32.35
N LEU A 254 -13.60 -22.95 -31.96
CA LEU A 254 -14.55 -21.99 -32.51
C LEU A 254 -14.39 -21.85 -34.04
N ARG A 255 -13.16 -21.73 -34.52
CA ARG A 255 -12.88 -21.65 -35.96
C ARG A 255 -13.25 -22.92 -36.70
N ALA A 256 -12.79 -24.08 -36.21
CA ALA A 256 -12.95 -25.34 -36.92
C ALA A 256 -14.35 -25.91 -36.86
N ILE A 257 -15.07 -25.68 -35.77
CA ILE A 257 -16.42 -26.23 -35.55
C ILE A 257 -17.50 -25.27 -36.07
N PHE A 258 -17.37 -23.98 -35.76
CA PHE A 258 -18.41 -22.98 -36.01
C PHE A 258 -18.05 -21.96 -37.11
N GLY A 259 -16.83 -21.96 -37.63
CA GLY A 259 -16.37 -21.04 -38.67
C GLY A 259 -16.34 -19.56 -38.21
N GLN A 260 -16.15 -19.32 -36.92
CA GLN A 260 -16.14 -17.98 -36.29
C GLN A 260 -14.76 -17.63 -35.76
N GLU A 261 -14.41 -16.34 -35.81
CA GLU A 261 -13.19 -15.84 -35.18
C GLU A 261 -13.39 -15.67 -33.67
N PRO A 262 -12.35 -15.98 -32.86
CA PRO A 262 -12.42 -15.81 -31.41
C PRO A 262 -12.46 -14.33 -31.01
N PRO A 263 -12.98 -14.03 -29.82
CA PRO A 263 -12.99 -12.67 -29.29
C PRO A 263 -11.61 -12.06 -29.17
N LEU A 264 -11.54 -10.73 -29.20
CA LEU A 264 -10.32 -10.00 -28.86
C LEU A 264 -9.82 -10.42 -27.48
N ASN A 265 -8.57 -10.81 -27.41
CA ASN A 265 -7.93 -11.23 -26.16
C ASN A 265 -7.29 -10.04 -25.43
N CYS A 266 -7.58 -9.91 -24.16
CA CYS A 266 -6.87 -9.03 -23.23
C CYS A 266 -6.22 -9.88 -22.12
N PRO A 267 -5.06 -10.50 -22.38
CA PRO A 267 -4.41 -11.35 -21.37
C PRO A 267 -3.93 -10.51 -20.18
N TYR A 268 -4.12 -11.03 -18.96
CA TYR A 268 -3.69 -10.35 -17.75
C TYR A 268 -2.87 -11.25 -16.83
N ASP A 269 -1.91 -10.63 -16.15
CA ASP A 269 -1.01 -11.29 -15.20
C ASP A 269 -1.62 -11.35 -13.80
N PHE A 270 -0.94 -12.05 -12.89
CA PHE A 270 -1.42 -12.33 -11.54
C PHE A 270 -1.47 -11.09 -10.65
N PHE A 271 -2.35 -11.20 -9.65
CA PHE A 271 -2.27 -10.40 -8.43
C PHE A 271 -1.56 -11.24 -7.36
N LEU A 272 -0.51 -10.69 -6.78
CA LEU A 272 0.32 -11.32 -5.77
C LEU A 272 0.17 -10.58 -4.44
N VAL A 273 0.28 -11.29 -3.33
CA VAL A 273 0.36 -10.69 -2.00
C VAL A 273 1.69 -11.10 -1.38
N GLY A 274 2.54 -10.11 -1.03
CA GLY A 274 3.89 -10.39 -0.56
C GLY A 274 4.70 -11.26 -1.53
N GLY A 275 4.53 -11.05 -2.86
CA GLY A 275 5.21 -11.84 -3.90
C GLY A 275 4.64 -13.25 -4.13
N THR A 276 3.60 -13.67 -3.40
CA THR A 276 3.06 -15.04 -3.46
C THR A 276 1.75 -15.09 -4.24
N LYS A 277 1.62 -16.09 -5.13
CA LYS A 277 0.36 -16.40 -5.82
C LYS A 277 -0.65 -16.96 -4.84
N MET A 278 -1.88 -16.42 -4.89
CA MET A 278 -2.99 -16.84 -4.02
C MET A 278 -3.72 -18.08 -4.53
N SER A 279 -4.40 -18.78 -3.60
CA SER A 279 -5.27 -19.92 -3.92
C SER A 279 -6.47 -19.92 -2.98
N SER A 280 -7.67 -19.76 -3.53
CA SER A 280 -8.93 -19.75 -2.76
C SER A 280 -9.19 -21.09 -2.04
N SER A 281 -8.91 -22.21 -2.71
CA SER A 281 -9.13 -23.55 -2.16
C SER A 281 -8.16 -23.90 -1.04
N LYS A 282 -6.93 -23.36 -1.07
CA LYS A 282 -5.92 -23.57 -0.02
C LYS A 282 -5.98 -22.58 1.12
N GLY A 283 -6.91 -21.60 1.07
CA GLY A 283 -6.97 -20.53 2.07
C GLY A 283 -5.73 -19.64 2.09
N ILE A 284 -4.99 -19.55 0.98
CA ILE A 284 -3.77 -18.75 0.87
C ILE A 284 -4.13 -17.42 0.20
N GLY A 285 -3.91 -16.32 0.92
CA GLY A 285 -4.09 -14.97 0.40
C GLY A 285 -5.26 -14.23 1.03
N VAL A 286 -5.60 -13.09 0.45
CA VAL A 286 -6.66 -12.18 0.88
C VAL A 286 -7.87 -12.37 -0.04
N THR A 287 -9.07 -12.50 0.51
CA THR A 287 -10.30 -12.60 -0.28
C THR A 287 -10.66 -11.26 -0.93
N ALA A 288 -11.49 -11.30 -1.96
CA ALA A 288 -12.02 -10.09 -2.60
C ALA A 288 -12.80 -9.23 -1.58
N ARG A 289 -13.56 -9.88 -0.67
CA ARG A 289 -14.32 -9.22 0.38
C ARG A 289 -13.42 -8.52 1.39
N GLU A 290 -12.39 -9.21 1.91
CA GLU A 290 -11.42 -8.62 2.83
C GLU A 290 -10.70 -7.42 2.22
N MET A 291 -10.35 -7.48 0.94
CA MET A 291 -9.72 -6.35 0.27
C MET A 291 -10.69 -5.17 0.07
N ALA A 292 -11.97 -5.43 -0.23
CA ALA A 292 -12.99 -4.39 -0.32
C ALA A 292 -13.38 -3.82 1.06
N ASP A 293 -13.25 -4.60 2.12
CA ASP A 293 -13.39 -4.10 3.50
C ASP A 293 -12.24 -3.21 3.92
N PHE A 294 -11.06 -3.48 3.38
CA PHE A 294 -9.84 -2.74 3.67
C PHE A 294 -9.72 -1.45 2.86
N LEU A 295 -9.72 -1.54 1.54
CA LEU A 295 -9.45 -0.39 0.67
C LEU A 295 -10.75 0.30 0.23
N PRO A 296 -10.79 1.65 0.27
CA PRO A 296 -11.86 2.39 -0.41
C PRO A 296 -12.02 1.93 -1.87
N PRO A 297 -13.26 1.88 -2.40
CA PRO A 297 -13.50 1.33 -3.73
C PRO A 297 -12.67 1.96 -4.84
N ASP A 298 -12.49 3.29 -4.82
CA ASP A 298 -11.70 3.99 -5.84
C ASP A 298 -10.20 3.65 -5.76
N ILE A 299 -9.69 3.48 -4.54
CA ILE A 299 -8.30 3.05 -4.30
C ILE A 299 -8.10 1.59 -4.77
N LEU A 300 -9.05 0.71 -4.52
CA LEU A 300 -8.98 -0.68 -4.97
C LEU A 300 -9.06 -0.76 -6.51
N ARG A 301 -9.93 0.02 -7.13
CA ARG A 301 -9.98 0.15 -8.60
C ARG A 301 -8.66 0.70 -9.15
N PHE A 302 -8.14 1.77 -8.57
CA PHE A 302 -6.85 2.36 -8.95
C PHE A 302 -5.70 1.35 -8.88
N LEU A 303 -5.61 0.58 -7.81
CA LEU A 303 -4.61 -0.46 -7.63
C LEU A 303 -4.64 -1.49 -8.77
N LEU A 304 -5.84 -1.89 -9.21
CA LEU A 304 -6.03 -2.97 -10.17
C LEU A 304 -6.06 -2.51 -11.64
N ILE A 305 -6.42 -1.26 -11.91
CA ILE A 305 -6.60 -0.72 -13.28
C ILE A 305 -5.35 0.03 -13.77
N ARG A 306 -4.66 0.75 -12.86
CA ARG A 306 -3.48 1.56 -13.24
C ARG A 306 -2.38 0.76 -13.95
N PRO A 307 -1.98 -0.43 -13.47
CA PRO A 307 -0.97 -1.22 -14.16
C PRO A 307 -1.50 -1.79 -15.48
N SER A 308 -0.63 -1.90 -16.48
CA SER A 308 -0.97 -2.65 -17.70
C SER A 308 -1.46 -4.07 -17.33
N PRO A 309 -2.48 -4.61 -18.03
CA PRO A 309 -2.96 -5.97 -17.78
C PRO A 309 -1.85 -7.01 -17.75
N ARG A 310 -0.83 -6.87 -18.62
CA ARG A 310 0.29 -7.81 -18.72
C ARG A 310 1.32 -7.71 -17.59
N GLN A 311 1.20 -6.71 -16.70
CA GLN A 311 2.07 -6.57 -15.54
C GLN A 311 1.43 -7.21 -14.31
N PRO A 312 2.18 -7.99 -13.51
CA PRO A 312 1.66 -8.48 -12.25
C PRO A 312 1.44 -7.29 -11.29
N VAL A 313 0.44 -7.41 -10.46
CA VAL A 313 0.22 -6.49 -9.33
C VAL A 313 0.72 -7.18 -8.07
N ASN A 314 1.76 -6.63 -7.46
CA ASN A 314 2.22 -7.10 -6.16
C ASN A 314 1.70 -6.16 -5.07
N PHE A 315 0.85 -6.67 -4.21
CA PHE A 315 0.30 -5.95 -3.07
C PHE A 315 1.11 -6.31 -1.82
N GLU A 316 1.67 -5.28 -1.19
CA GLU A 316 2.44 -5.41 0.03
C GLU A 316 1.73 -4.63 1.14
N PRO A 317 1.16 -5.27 2.18
CA PRO A 317 0.40 -4.56 3.20
C PRO A 317 1.26 -3.86 4.27
N SER A 318 2.49 -3.44 3.94
CA SER A 318 3.33 -2.62 4.82
C SER A 318 2.85 -1.17 4.87
N GLU A 319 3.14 -0.46 5.95
CA GLU A 319 2.80 0.96 6.10
C GLU A 319 3.27 1.79 4.90
N THR A 320 4.53 1.62 4.53
CA THR A 320 5.14 2.36 3.41
C THR A 320 4.40 2.15 2.10
N TYR A 321 4.00 0.91 1.79
CA TYR A 321 3.28 0.61 0.56
C TYR A 321 1.86 1.19 0.58
N ILE A 322 1.14 1.01 1.68
CA ILE A 322 -0.25 1.48 1.79
C ILE A 322 -0.31 3.01 1.76
N VAL A 323 0.53 3.68 2.55
CA VAL A 323 0.63 5.15 2.52
C VAL A 323 0.98 5.64 1.12
N LYS A 324 1.93 4.99 0.43
CA LYS A 324 2.28 5.33 -0.95
C LYS A 324 1.11 5.14 -1.91
N LEU A 325 0.33 4.07 -1.78
CA LEU A 325 -0.83 3.80 -2.62
C LEU A 325 -1.87 4.93 -2.52
N PHE A 326 -2.19 5.36 -1.29
CA PHE A 326 -3.11 6.47 -1.07
C PHE A 326 -2.54 7.79 -1.60
N ASN A 327 -1.27 8.10 -1.29
CA ASN A 327 -0.62 9.33 -1.76
C ASN A 327 -0.51 9.41 -3.29
N ASP A 328 -0.29 8.27 -3.97
CA ASP A 328 -0.26 8.23 -5.44
C ASP A 328 -1.65 8.56 -6.02
N PHE A 329 -2.72 8.04 -5.40
CA PHE A 329 -4.10 8.36 -5.81
C PHE A 329 -4.47 9.82 -5.50
N ASP A 330 -4.14 10.33 -4.31
CA ASP A 330 -4.42 11.70 -3.90
C ASP A 330 -3.72 12.72 -4.80
N ARG A 331 -2.47 12.44 -5.17
CA ARG A 331 -1.74 13.24 -6.14
C ARG A 331 -2.41 13.24 -7.51
N LEU A 332 -2.91 12.09 -7.93
CA LEU A 332 -3.63 11.96 -9.20
C LEU A 332 -4.95 12.73 -9.15
N HIS A 333 -5.71 12.63 -8.04
CA HIS A 333 -6.92 13.41 -7.78
C HIS A 333 -6.65 14.92 -7.89
N HIS A 334 -5.65 15.40 -7.16
CA HIS A 334 -5.26 16.82 -7.19
C HIS A 334 -4.85 17.28 -8.60
N ARG A 335 -4.02 16.48 -9.29
CA ARG A 335 -3.59 16.82 -10.66
C ARG A 335 -4.75 16.82 -11.66
N TYR A 336 -5.67 15.88 -11.53
CA TYR A 336 -6.85 15.82 -12.40
C TYR A 336 -7.70 17.09 -12.31
N HIS A 337 -7.90 17.61 -11.11
CA HIS A 337 -8.75 18.78 -10.89
C HIS A 337 -8.04 20.13 -11.04
N HIS A 338 -6.73 20.21 -10.73
CA HIS A 338 -6.02 21.50 -10.61
C HIS A 338 -4.84 21.68 -11.57
N ASP A 339 -4.33 20.61 -12.21
CA ASP A 339 -3.14 20.72 -13.05
C ASP A 339 -3.53 20.64 -14.54
N PRO A 340 -3.49 21.76 -15.28
CA PRO A 340 -3.81 21.75 -16.72
C PRO A 340 -2.82 20.91 -17.54
N SER A 341 -1.66 20.56 -17.01
CA SER A 341 -0.64 19.73 -17.66
C SER A 341 -0.83 18.22 -17.44
N VAL A 342 -1.90 17.81 -16.72
CA VAL A 342 -2.20 16.39 -16.48
C VAL A 342 -2.36 15.65 -17.80
N SER A 343 -1.65 14.54 -17.95
CA SER A 343 -1.65 13.76 -19.20
C SER A 343 -2.99 13.05 -19.42
N GLU A 344 -3.34 12.79 -20.68
CA GLU A 344 -4.55 12.04 -21.03
C GLU A 344 -4.55 10.63 -20.38
N ASP A 345 -3.40 9.99 -20.24
CA ASP A 345 -3.29 8.71 -19.58
C ASP A 345 -3.64 8.81 -18.07
N GLU A 346 -3.18 9.85 -17.40
CA GLU A 346 -3.52 10.12 -16.01
C GLU A 346 -5.01 10.44 -15.83
N LYS A 347 -5.59 11.22 -16.71
CA LYS A 347 -7.04 11.47 -16.71
C LYS A 347 -7.82 10.16 -16.83
N ARG A 348 -7.43 9.31 -17.79
CA ARG A 348 -8.09 8.00 -17.98
C ARG A 348 -7.94 7.09 -16.77
N ILE A 349 -6.76 7.04 -16.16
CA ILE A 349 -6.54 6.26 -14.94
C ILE A 349 -7.45 6.78 -13.81
N TYR A 350 -7.54 8.09 -13.63
CA TYR A 350 -8.40 8.67 -12.60
C TYR A 350 -9.89 8.35 -12.85
N GLU A 351 -10.41 8.66 -14.04
CA GLU A 351 -11.81 8.41 -14.42
C GLU A 351 -12.22 6.95 -14.27
N LEU A 352 -11.37 6.01 -14.71
CA LEU A 352 -11.66 4.57 -14.62
C LEU A 352 -11.51 4.04 -13.19
N SER A 353 -10.78 4.73 -12.34
CA SER A 353 -10.65 4.38 -10.91
C SER A 353 -11.87 4.84 -10.11
N GLN A 354 -12.62 5.84 -10.56
CA GLN A 354 -13.82 6.29 -9.86
C GLN A 354 -14.96 5.27 -9.95
N VAL A 355 -15.65 5.05 -8.85
CA VAL A 355 -16.93 4.28 -8.86
C VAL A 355 -18.00 5.10 -9.56
N THR A 356 -18.12 6.35 -9.16
CA THR A 356 -18.99 7.37 -9.78
C THR A 356 -18.17 8.64 -9.97
N THR A 357 -18.46 9.41 -11.01
CA THR A 357 -17.81 10.72 -11.21
C THR A 357 -18.19 11.65 -10.06
N GLU A 358 -17.21 12.12 -9.33
CA GLU A 358 -17.38 13.02 -8.19
C GLU A 358 -16.68 14.36 -8.47
N PRO A 359 -17.20 15.49 -7.93
CA PRO A 359 -16.52 16.79 -8.02
C PRO A 359 -15.23 16.78 -7.21
N ASP A 360 -14.43 17.81 -7.39
CA ASP A 360 -13.28 18.07 -6.53
C ASP A 360 -13.71 18.19 -5.06
N HIS A 361 -12.91 17.63 -4.19
CA HIS A 361 -13.15 17.62 -2.76
C HIS A 361 -11.85 17.53 -1.96
N TRP A 362 -11.89 18.00 -0.73
CA TRP A 362 -10.77 17.87 0.18
C TRP A 362 -10.52 16.41 0.56
N VAL A 363 -9.25 16.06 0.65
CA VAL A 363 -8.79 14.69 0.96
C VAL A 363 -7.81 14.73 2.14
N ALA A 364 -8.08 13.94 3.18
CA ALA A 364 -7.20 13.83 4.34
C ALA A 364 -5.92 13.07 3.99
N ASP A 365 -4.77 13.55 4.46
CA ASP A 365 -3.51 12.80 4.39
C ASP A 365 -3.65 11.44 5.09
N PHE A 366 -3.41 10.36 4.35
CA PHE A 366 -3.67 9.02 4.87
C PHE A 366 -2.72 8.62 6.00
N GLN A 367 -1.45 9.04 5.94
CA GLN A 367 -0.49 8.75 7.00
C GLN A 367 -0.89 9.43 8.31
N LEU A 368 -1.42 10.65 8.21
CA LEU A 368 -1.98 11.34 9.37
C LEU A 368 -3.21 10.63 9.93
N VAL A 369 -4.13 10.18 9.05
CA VAL A 369 -5.31 9.41 9.47
C VAL A 369 -4.88 8.12 10.18
N VAL A 370 -3.88 7.39 9.65
CA VAL A 370 -3.32 6.19 10.30
C VAL A 370 -2.82 6.51 11.70
N ALA A 371 -2.09 7.60 11.88
CA ALA A 371 -1.57 7.98 13.19
C ALA A 371 -2.68 8.38 14.16
N LEU A 372 -3.61 9.23 13.73
CA LEU A 372 -4.70 9.74 14.59
C LEU A 372 -5.68 8.64 15.03
N THR A 373 -6.00 7.69 14.15
CA THR A 373 -6.89 6.58 14.49
C THR A 373 -6.34 5.65 15.56
N GLN A 374 -5.04 5.69 15.81
CA GLN A 374 -4.36 4.92 16.84
C GLN A 374 -4.19 5.69 18.17
N LEU A 375 -4.66 6.93 18.24
CA LEU A 375 -4.71 7.73 19.47
C LEU A 375 -6.10 7.59 20.12
N PRO A 376 -6.25 6.79 21.19
CA PRO A 376 -7.57 6.38 21.69
C PRO A 376 -8.39 7.52 22.30
N HIS A 377 -7.76 8.64 22.64
CA HIS A 377 -8.40 9.82 23.23
C HIS A 377 -8.91 10.83 22.18
N LEU A 378 -8.67 10.58 20.89
CA LEU A 378 -9.06 11.50 19.82
C LEU A 378 -10.17 10.90 18.94
N ASP A 379 -11.19 11.69 18.69
CA ASP A 379 -12.06 11.47 17.52
C ASP A 379 -11.38 12.08 16.29
N THR A 380 -10.88 11.22 15.42
CA THR A 380 -10.10 11.63 14.24
C THR A 380 -10.84 12.61 13.34
N ALA A 381 -12.13 12.39 13.12
CA ALA A 381 -12.92 13.24 12.23
C ALA A 381 -13.21 14.58 12.86
N MET A 382 -13.64 14.60 14.12
CA MET A 382 -13.89 15.84 14.86
C MET A 382 -12.62 16.69 14.97
N GLU A 383 -11.48 16.08 15.21
CA GLU A 383 -10.22 16.81 15.35
C GLU A 383 -9.75 17.40 14.01
N LEU A 384 -9.90 16.68 12.90
CA LEU A 384 -9.59 17.19 11.57
C LEU A 384 -10.53 18.32 11.15
N GLU A 385 -11.83 18.21 11.45
CA GLU A 385 -12.82 19.25 11.18
C GLU A 385 -12.55 20.53 11.97
N LYS A 386 -12.29 20.41 13.27
CA LYS A 386 -11.92 21.53 14.14
C LYS A 386 -10.70 22.29 13.62
N ARG A 387 -9.69 21.57 13.13
CA ARG A 387 -8.46 22.19 12.61
C ARG A 387 -8.61 22.81 11.25
N ARG A 388 -9.46 22.21 10.40
CA ARG A 388 -9.81 22.81 9.11
C ARG A 388 -10.54 24.15 9.30
N GLY A 389 -11.27 24.30 10.38
CA GLY A 389 -12.08 25.49 10.68
C GLY A 389 -13.41 25.56 9.92
N GLU A 390 -13.71 24.54 9.13
CA GLU A 390 -14.92 24.40 8.32
C GLU A 390 -15.49 22.98 8.45
N PRO A 391 -16.82 22.81 8.47
CA PRO A 391 -17.44 21.49 8.49
C PRO A 391 -17.16 20.74 7.18
N PHE A 392 -17.06 19.42 7.27
CA PHE A 392 -16.96 18.60 6.08
C PHE A 392 -18.27 18.57 5.31
N THR A 393 -18.20 18.63 3.99
CA THR A 393 -19.32 18.25 3.13
C THR A 393 -19.62 16.75 3.29
N ASP A 394 -20.83 16.31 2.91
CA ASP A 394 -21.20 14.89 2.96
C ASP A 394 -20.21 14.01 2.16
N LEU A 395 -19.73 14.53 1.02
CA LEU A 395 -18.75 13.83 0.18
C LEU A 395 -17.39 13.70 0.90
N GLU A 396 -16.87 14.77 1.44
CA GLU A 396 -15.59 14.77 2.18
C GLU A 396 -15.68 13.88 3.42
N ARG A 397 -16.80 13.92 4.13
CA ARG A 397 -17.04 13.04 5.27
C ARG A 397 -17.07 11.57 4.88
N LYS A 398 -17.77 11.23 3.80
CA LYS A 398 -17.78 9.87 3.23
C LYS A 398 -16.36 9.37 2.94
N HIS A 399 -15.54 10.17 2.26
CA HIS A 399 -14.16 9.81 1.92
C HIS A 399 -13.26 9.68 3.16
N LEU A 400 -13.43 10.59 4.13
CA LEU A 400 -12.71 10.51 5.41
C LEU A 400 -13.08 9.24 6.19
N ASP A 401 -14.36 8.90 6.28
CA ASP A 401 -14.82 7.69 7.00
C ASP A 401 -14.27 6.41 6.35
N LEU A 402 -14.19 6.37 5.02
CA LEU A 402 -13.55 5.24 4.31
C LEU A 402 -12.04 5.15 4.62
N ARG A 403 -11.34 6.28 4.72
CA ARG A 403 -9.92 6.31 5.10
C ARG A 403 -9.71 5.91 6.54
N ILE A 404 -10.56 6.36 7.46
CA ILE A 404 -10.54 5.94 8.87
C ILE A 404 -10.75 4.43 8.98
N LYS A 405 -11.74 3.89 8.25
CA LYS A 405 -11.98 2.44 8.19
C LYS A 405 -10.75 1.69 7.69
N ALA A 406 -10.14 2.16 6.60
CA ALA A 406 -8.94 1.56 6.02
C ALA A 406 -7.75 1.60 6.99
N ALA A 407 -7.52 2.73 7.66
CA ALA A 407 -6.43 2.90 8.63
C ALA A 407 -6.58 1.95 9.82
N ARG A 408 -7.81 1.82 10.36
CA ARG A 408 -8.10 0.89 11.46
C ARG A 408 -7.92 -0.57 11.02
N TYR A 409 -8.45 -0.94 9.85
CA TYR A 409 -8.30 -2.29 9.30
C TYR A 409 -6.82 -2.66 9.13
N TRP A 410 -6.03 -1.74 8.57
CA TRP A 410 -4.59 -1.92 8.42
C TRP A 410 -3.90 -2.12 9.78
N ALA A 411 -4.17 -1.25 10.75
CA ALA A 411 -3.56 -1.30 12.08
C ALA A 411 -3.90 -2.59 12.84
N GLU A 412 -5.11 -3.15 12.66
CA GLU A 412 -5.56 -4.38 13.31
C GLU A 412 -5.02 -5.65 12.65
N ARG A 413 -4.92 -5.66 11.32
CA ARG A 413 -4.67 -6.89 10.56
C ARG A 413 -3.25 -7.04 10.02
N TYR A 414 -2.60 -5.93 9.70
CA TYR A 414 -1.33 -5.95 8.96
C TYR A 414 -0.18 -5.26 9.68
N ALA A 415 -0.45 -4.22 10.46
CA ALA A 415 0.60 -3.47 11.14
C ALA A 415 1.38 -4.35 12.13
N THR A 416 2.70 -4.37 11.96
CA THR A 416 3.61 -4.89 12.98
C THR A 416 3.62 -4.00 14.21
N GLU A 417 4.11 -4.47 15.34
CA GLU A 417 4.20 -3.63 16.54
C GLU A 417 5.07 -2.38 16.31
N ASP A 418 6.10 -2.50 15.48
CA ASP A 418 6.97 -1.36 15.12
C ASP A 418 6.30 -0.35 14.16
N GLU A 419 5.24 -0.76 13.46
CA GLU A 419 4.48 0.12 12.57
C GLU A 419 3.31 0.81 13.29
N LYS A 420 2.90 0.32 14.48
CA LYS A 420 1.80 0.92 15.24
C LYS A 420 2.22 2.25 15.86
N THR A 421 1.40 3.28 15.67
CA THR A 421 1.61 4.60 16.27
C THR A 421 1.10 4.58 17.71
N ARG A 422 2.03 4.50 18.66
CA ARG A 422 1.72 4.57 20.10
C ARG A 422 2.45 5.75 20.70
N LEU A 423 1.70 6.76 21.14
CA LEU A 423 2.28 7.84 21.92
C LEU A 423 2.84 7.26 23.21
N GLN A 424 4.11 7.53 23.48
CA GLN A 424 4.79 6.97 24.64
C GLN A 424 4.55 7.85 25.87
N ASP A 425 4.07 7.26 26.96
CA ASP A 425 3.82 7.97 28.22
C ASP A 425 5.13 8.39 28.91
N THR A 426 6.18 7.59 28.75
CA THR A 426 7.53 7.83 29.26
C THR A 426 8.53 7.87 28.11
N LEU A 427 9.74 8.37 28.38
CA LEU A 427 10.80 8.38 27.38
C LEU A 427 11.19 6.95 27.00
N PRO A 428 11.12 6.58 25.72
CA PRO A 428 11.46 5.24 25.26
C PRO A 428 12.93 4.89 25.51
N ALA A 429 13.22 3.62 25.75
CA ALA A 429 14.60 3.15 25.96
C ALA A 429 15.47 3.43 24.71
N ARG A 430 14.94 3.24 23.49
CA ARG A 430 15.64 3.55 22.23
C ARG A 430 15.97 5.03 22.03
N ALA A 431 15.33 5.94 22.75
CA ALA A 431 15.69 7.36 22.74
C ALA A 431 17.09 7.60 23.35
N GLN A 432 17.60 6.68 24.16
CA GLN A 432 18.97 6.74 24.67
C GLN A 432 20.03 6.55 23.56
N ASP A 433 19.66 5.94 22.44
CA ASP A 433 20.54 5.73 21.28
C ASP A 433 20.64 6.96 20.38
N LEU A 434 19.92 8.04 20.69
CA LEU A 434 20.02 9.28 19.94
C LEU A 434 21.42 9.89 20.09
N THR A 435 21.97 10.33 18.96
CA THR A 435 23.27 11.01 18.89
C THR A 435 23.24 12.33 19.67
N ALA A 436 24.39 12.85 20.02
CA ALA A 436 24.48 14.14 20.70
C ALA A 436 23.90 15.27 19.83
N THR A 437 24.08 15.19 18.52
CA THR A 437 23.53 16.13 17.54
C THR A 437 21.99 16.08 17.52
N GLN A 438 21.39 14.88 17.55
CA GLN A 438 19.95 14.70 17.62
C GLN A 438 19.37 15.24 18.95
N ARG A 439 20.04 15.02 20.06
CA ARG A 439 19.62 15.55 21.38
C ARG A 439 19.72 17.09 21.42
N ALA A 440 20.77 17.66 20.83
CA ALA A 440 20.91 19.11 20.71
C ALA A 440 19.80 19.71 19.84
N PHE A 441 19.46 19.09 18.73
CA PHE A 441 18.32 19.46 17.90
C PHE A 441 17.02 19.44 18.68
N LEU A 442 16.71 18.35 19.40
CA LEU A 442 15.50 18.25 20.22
C LEU A 442 15.44 19.35 21.29
N ARG A 443 16.56 19.62 21.96
CA ARG A 443 16.61 20.69 22.96
C ARG A 443 16.25 22.05 22.37
N MET A 444 16.87 22.40 21.25
CA MET A 444 16.56 23.65 20.53
C MET A 444 15.12 23.68 20.03
N LEU A 445 14.62 22.54 19.54
CA LEU A 445 13.23 22.42 19.11
C LEU A 445 12.27 22.64 20.27
N GLY A 446 12.52 22.02 21.43
CA GLY A 446 11.70 22.20 22.63
C GLY A 446 11.60 23.67 23.06
N GLU A 447 12.70 24.41 22.98
CA GLU A 447 12.72 25.85 23.28
C GLU A 447 11.96 26.67 22.23
N ALA A 448 12.16 26.41 20.95
CA ALA A 448 11.45 27.09 19.86
C ALA A 448 9.93 26.83 19.88
N LEU A 449 9.52 25.62 20.30
CA LEU A 449 8.13 25.23 20.40
C LEU A 449 7.34 25.93 21.53
N GLN A 450 8.03 26.48 22.53
CA GLN A 450 7.35 27.22 23.60
C GLN A 450 6.59 28.45 23.08
N GLU A 451 7.14 29.12 22.09
CA GLU A 451 6.57 30.34 21.50
C GLU A 451 5.92 30.13 20.12
N ALA A 452 6.05 28.94 19.55
CA ALA A 452 5.53 28.64 18.22
C ALA A 452 3.98 28.67 18.18
N GLN A 453 3.41 29.10 17.05
CA GLN A 453 2.00 28.87 16.78
C GLN A 453 1.73 27.38 16.68
N TRP A 454 0.71 26.89 17.44
CA TRP A 454 0.46 25.44 17.54
C TRP A 454 -0.43 24.95 16.39
N GLU A 455 0.05 25.18 15.17
CA GLU A 455 -0.58 24.81 13.90
C GLU A 455 0.38 24.03 13.02
N GLY A 456 -0.14 23.09 12.25
CA GLY A 456 0.66 22.12 11.52
C GLY A 456 1.76 22.71 10.64
N ASP A 457 1.44 23.74 9.86
CA ASP A 457 2.41 24.38 8.95
C ASP A 457 3.42 25.27 9.68
N ALA A 458 2.98 25.96 10.73
CA ALA A 458 3.85 26.76 11.58
C ALA A 458 4.85 25.87 12.32
N LEU A 459 4.38 24.76 12.89
CA LEU A 459 5.23 23.77 13.56
C LEU A 459 6.19 23.10 12.58
N GLN A 460 5.74 22.75 11.37
CA GLN A 460 6.60 22.17 10.34
C GLN A 460 7.72 23.14 9.95
N THR A 461 7.38 24.42 9.80
CA THR A 461 8.36 25.48 9.50
C THR A 461 9.34 25.67 10.66
N CYS A 462 8.85 25.63 11.91
CA CYS A 462 9.67 25.68 13.10
C CYS A 462 10.69 24.53 13.13
N ILE A 463 10.25 23.28 12.89
CA ILE A 463 11.12 22.09 12.81
C ILE A 463 12.20 22.27 11.75
N PHE A 464 11.83 22.68 10.53
CA PHE A 464 12.80 22.92 9.45
C PHE A 464 13.80 24.02 9.80
N ASN A 465 13.34 25.11 10.41
CA ASN A 465 14.22 26.21 10.81
C ASN A 465 15.22 25.75 11.86
N VAL A 466 14.78 25.02 12.88
CA VAL A 466 15.67 24.48 13.91
C VAL A 466 16.64 23.44 13.31
N ALA A 467 16.18 22.57 12.40
CA ALA A 467 17.06 21.61 11.72
C ALA A 467 18.14 22.28 10.88
N ARG A 468 17.83 23.40 10.21
CA ARG A 468 18.83 24.20 9.46
C ARG A 468 19.87 24.86 10.34
N LEU A 469 19.55 25.06 11.59
CA LEU A 469 20.41 25.75 12.56
C LEU A 469 21.27 24.80 13.36
N THR A 470 20.87 23.55 13.41
CA THR A 470 21.63 22.46 13.98
C THR A 470 22.39 21.79 12.85
N PRO A 471 23.67 21.40 13.05
CA PRO A 471 24.43 20.65 12.04
C PRO A 471 23.93 19.20 11.94
N ILE A 472 22.69 19.05 11.52
CA ILE A 472 22.00 17.76 11.45
C ILE A 472 21.34 17.60 10.08
N GLU A 473 21.44 16.40 9.53
CA GLU A 473 20.64 16.05 8.36
C GLU A 473 19.15 16.03 8.70
N GLN A 474 18.34 16.53 7.79
CA GLN A 474 16.89 16.66 7.99
C GLN A 474 16.23 15.33 8.37
N ALA A 475 16.60 14.23 7.73
CA ALA A 475 16.09 12.90 8.05
C ALA A 475 16.39 12.50 9.50
N SER A 476 17.60 12.79 9.99
CA SER A 476 18.02 12.52 11.36
C SER A 476 17.28 13.39 12.39
N ALA A 477 16.93 14.63 12.04
CA ALA A 477 16.13 15.51 12.87
C ALA A 477 14.72 14.96 13.08
N PHE A 478 14.06 14.55 11.99
CA PHE A 478 12.71 13.93 12.08
C PHE A 478 12.73 12.61 12.85
N LYS A 479 13.73 11.77 12.59
CA LYS A 479 13.94 10.53 13.35
C LYS A 479 14.03 10.77 14.85
N ALA A 480 14.70 11.83 15.29
CA ALA A 480 14.80 12.17 16.70
C ALA A 480 13.42 12.48 17.32
N ILE A 481 12.60 13.25 16.64
CA ILE A 481 11.22 13.58 17.08
C ILE A 481 10.39 12.30 17.26
N TYR A 482 10.40 11.43 16.26
CA TYR A 482 9.60 10.20 16.32
C TYR A 482 10.11 9.21 17.37
N ARG A 483 11.41 9.11 17.58
CA ARG A 483 11.99 8.24 18.61
C ARG A 483 11.58 8.64 20.03
N VAL A 484 11.53 9.92 20.33
CA VAL A 484 11.17 10.37 21.68
C VAL A 484 9.66 10.35 21.93
N LEU A 485 8.83 10.44 20.90
CA LEU A 485 7.37 10.47 21.01
C LEU A 485 6.71 9.10 20.75
N LEU A 486 7.20 8.35 19.78
CA LEU A 486 6.54 7.16 19.22
C LEU A 486 7.38 5.88 19.33
N ASP A 487 8.62 5.95 19.79
CA ASP A 487 9.60 4.85 19.74
C ASP A 487 9.87 4.30 18.32
N ARG A 488 9.77 5.15 17.30
CA ARG A 488 9.90 4.81 15.88
C ARG A 488 10.92 5.71 15.18
N ASP A 489 11.41 5.26 14.03
CA ASP A 489 12.35 6.05 13.21
C ASP A 489 11.63 6.99 12.21
N ASN A 490 10.35 6.79 11.99
CA ASN A 490 9.51 7.55 11.07
C ASN A 490 8.09 7.74 11.62
N GLY A 491 7.30 8.59 10.96
CA GLY A 491 5.93 8.88 11.35
C GLY A 491 5.25 9.81 10.34
N PRO A 492 4.02 10.27 10.64
CA PRO A 492 3.30 11.22 9.80
C PRO A 492 4.04 12.57 9.75
N ARG A 493 3.65 13.47 8.82
CA ARG A 493 4.23 14.81 8.73
C ARG A 493 4.31 15.46 10.11
N ALA A 494 5.53 15.70 10.59
CA ALA A 494 5.78 16.00 12.00
C ALA A 494 5.01 17.24 12.50
N GLY A 495 4.99 18.33 11.75
CA GLY A 495 4.26 19.54 12.15
C GLY A 495 2.77 19.27 12.35
N ASN A 496 2.14 18.53 11.42
CA ASN A 496 0.75 18.12 11.55
C ASN A 496 0.55 17.22 12.78
N PHE A 497 1.40 16.20 12.92
CA PHE A 497 1.30 15.28 14.05
C PHE A 497 1.45 15.98 15.41
N LEU A 498 2.50 16.78 15.58
CA LEU A 498 2.73 17.54 16.83
C LEU A 498 1.56 18.45 17.19
N SER A 499 0.91 19.04 16.19
CA SER A 499 -0.22 19.94 16.43
C SER A 499 -1.43 19.25 17.08
N PHE A 500 -1.53 17.91 17.02
CA PHE A 500 -2.56 17.12 17.70
C PHE A 500 -2.18 16.70 19.13
N LEU A 501 -0.94 16.97 19.53
CA LEU A 501 -0.44 16.66 20.87
C LEU A 501 -0.47 17.89 21.75
N GLU A 502 -0.49 17.68 23.05
CA GLU A 502 -0.37 18.78 24.00
C GLU A 502 1.02 19.41 23.93
N ARG A 503 1.07 20.75 23.83
CA ARG A 503 2.33 21.50 23.77
C ARG A 503 3.31 21.11 24.89
N ASN A 504 2.81 21.08 26.13
CA ASN A 504 3.63 20.81 27.29
C ASN A 504 4.26 19.40 27.26
N LEU A 505 3.51 18.42 26.72
CA LEU A 505 4.04 17.07 26.53
C LEU A 505 5.21 17.07 25.53
N VAL A 506 5.03 17.71 24.38
CA VAL A 506 6.04 17.74 23.31
C VAL A 506 7.30 18.50 23.76
N VAL A 507 7.12 19.69 24.34
CA VAL A 507 8.23 20.51 24.86
C VAL A 507 9.02 19.76 25.92
N ARG A 508 8.33 19.18 26.89
CA ARG A 508 8.95 18.34 27.93
C ARG A 508 9.75 17.21 27.32
N ARG A 509 9.15 16.44 26.42
CA ARG A 509 9.75 15.28 25.78
C ARG A 509 11.02 15.65 24.99
N CYS A 510 11.02 16.76 24.29
CA CYS A 510 12.20 17.29 23.58
C CYS A 510 13.35 17.65 24.53
N SER A 511 13.06 17.93 25.80
CA SER A 511 14.03 18.40 26.79
C SER A 511 14.48 17.33 27.80
N GLU A 512 13.91 16.12 27.78
CA GLU A 512 14.19 15.07 28.77
C GLU A 512 15.60 14.48 28.65
N LEU A 513 16.21 14.48 27.48
CA LEU A 513 17.56 13.93 27.28
C LEU A 513 18.63 15.00 27.45
N PRO A 514 19.67 14.73 28.27
CA PRO A 514 20.80 15.63 28.38
C PRO A 514 21.62 15.64 27.07
N VAL A 515 22.14 16.81 26.72
CA VAL A 515 23.03 16.97 25.55
C VAL A 515 24.47 16.82 26.01
N ASP A 516 25.21 15.86 25.46
CA ASP A 516 26.63 15.73 25.60
C ASP A 516 27.31 16.63 24.55
N VAL A 517 27.76 17.81 24.97
CA VAL A 517 28.34 18.81 24.06
C VAL A 517 29.70 18.37 23.53
N LEU A 518 30.45 17.51 24.26
CA LEU A 518 31.69 16.94 23.75
C LEU A 518 31.46 16.03 22.56
N LYS A 519 30.54 15.09 22.74
CA LYS A 519 30.12 14.20 21.65
C LYS A 519 29.52 14.97 20.49
N PHE A 520 28.74 16.01 20.75
CA PHE A 520 28.22 16.88 19.69
C PHE A 520 29.33 17.47 18.82
N TRP A 521 30.45 17.94 19.45
CA TRP A 521 31.62 18.43 18.71
C TRP A 521 32.37 17.32 17.98
N GLU A 522 32.48 16.14 18.59
CA GLU A 522 33.10 14.99 17.94
C GLU A 522 32.33 14.54 16.71
N GLU A 523 31.00 14.55 16.80
CA GLU A 523 30.10 14.17 15.70
C GLU A 523 30.08 15.19 14.55
N THR A 524 30.30 16.46 14.82
CA THR A 524 30.16 17.56 13.86
C THR A 524 31.45 18.12 13.33
N ALA A 525 32.60 17.81 13.95
CA ALA A 525 33.90 18.34 13.58
C ALA A 525 35.04 17.34 13.78
N VAL A 526 35.57 16.81 12.71
CA VAL A 526 36.64 15.78 12.68
C VAL A 526 38.07 16.36 12.62
N GLY A 527 38.38 17.35 13.42
CA GLY A 527 39.70 17.95 13.48
C GLY A 527 39.74 19.44 13.11
N PRO A 528 40.84 20.14 13.30
CA PRO A 528 40.91 21.60 13.16
C PRO A 528 40.58 22.12 11.76
N GLU A 529 41.07 21.47 10.71
CA GLU A 529 40.83 21.89 9.32
C GLU A 529 39.39 21.55 8.88
N ALA A 530 38.89 20.37 9.21
CA ALA A 530 37.53 19.99 8.97
C ALA A 530 36.54 20.83 9.78
N PHE A 531 36.92 21.25 10.99
CA PHE A 531 36.12 22.16 11.79
C PHE A 531 36.03 23.56 11.19
N GLU A 532 37.07 24.09 10.61
CA GLU A 532 37.06 25.40 9.95
C GLU A 532 36.15 25.37 8.71
N GLN A 533 36.26 24.33 7.91
CA GLN A 533 35.33 24.14 6.78
C GLN A 533 33.89 23.97 7.26
N TRP A 534 33.66 23.08 8.23
CA TRP A 534 32.34 22.87 8.81
C TRP A 534 31.75 24.15 9.42
N PHE A 535 32.58 24.95 10.09
CA PHE A 535 32.18 26.23 10.66
C PHE A 535 31.77 27.25 9.59
N ALA A 536 32.51 27.31 8.49
CA ALA A 536 32.14 28.15 7.37
C ALA A 536 30.79 27.74 6.75
N ASP A 537 30.56 26.44 6.61
CA ASP A 537 29.35 25.88 6.01
C ASP A 537 28.13 25.98 6.94
N HIS A 538 28.32 25.91 8.27
CA HIS A 538 27.28 25.82 9.27
C HIS A 538 27.22 27.01 10.26
N ALA A 539 27.95 28.08 9.98
CA ALA A 539 27.95 29.27 10.83
C ALA A 539 26.56 29.81 11.17
N PRO A 540 25.58 29.84 10.24
CA PRO A 540 24.21 30.23 10.56
C PRO A 540 23.52 29.31 11.58
N SER A 541 23.83 28.03 11.58
CA SER A 541 23.26 27.04 12.52
C SER A 541 23.82 27.25 13.93
N ILE A 542 25.13 27.49 14.04
CA ILE A 542 25.77 27.80 15.31
C ILE A 542 25.24 29.12 15.88
N LEU A 543 24.98 30.10 15.03
CA LEU A 543 24.43 31.40 15.42
C LEU A 543 23.13 31.31 16.22
N ARG A 544 22.26 30.41 15.87
CA ARG A 544 20.96 30.26 16.57
C ARG A 544 21.03 29.33 17.78
N MET A 545 21.90 28.31 17.72
CA MET A 545 22.18 27.50 18.89
C MET A 545 22.66 28.38 20.05
N SER A 546 23.53 29.33 19.75
CA SER A 546 24.02 30.28 20.74
C SER A 546 22.98 31.36 21.14
N ALA A 547 22.07 31.76 20.26
CA ALA A 547 20.99 32.67 20.62
C ALA A 547 20.04 32.07 21.66
N THR A 548 19.82 30.78 21.61
CA THR A 548 18.99 30.04 22.60
C THR A 548 19.72 29.91 23.96
N LEU A 549 21.04 29.79 23.95
CA LEU A 549 21.84 29.65 25.17
C LEU A 549 22.24 31.00 25.77
N THR A 550 22.30 32.06 25.00
CA THR A 550 22.74 33.41 25.42
C THR A 550 21.92 34.01 26.58
N PRO A 551 20.57 33.90 26.65
CA PRO A 551 19.81 34.41 27.78
C PRO A 551 20.25 33.83 29.13
N ALA A 552 20.57 32.54 29.17
CA ALA A 552 21.02 31.89 30.39
C ALA A 552 22.45 32.30 30.74
N LEU A 553 23.32 32.52 29.76
CA LEU A 553 24.66 33.09 29.96
C LEU A 553 24.64 34.50 30.54
N THR A 554 23.70 35.34 30.08
CA THR A 554 23.54 36.72 30.58
C THR A 554 22.94 36.79 31.98
N GLN A 555 22.21 35.79 32.44
CA GLN A 555 21.69 35.71 33.82
C GLN A 555 22.70 35.15 34.81
N TRP A 556 23.72 34.47 34.33
CA TRP A 556 24.72 33.84 35.16
C TRP A 556 25.86 34.82 35.44
N ARG A 557 26.01 35.23 36.70
CA ARG A 557 27.07 36.13 37.15
C ARG A 557 28.08 35.35 37.97
N LEU A 558 29.33 35.32 37.51
CA LEU A 558 30.42 34.94 38.39
C LEU A 558 30.52 35.94 39.52
N PRO A 559 30.91 35.49 40.74
CA PRO A 559 31.17 36.43 41.83
C PRO A 559 32.20 37.44 41.38
N SER A 560 31.81 38.72 41.44
CA SER A 560 32.60 39.82 40.86
C SER A 560 33.93 40.12 41.59
N ASP A 561 34.19 39.42 42.70
CA ASP A 561 35.12 39.94 43.69
C ASP A 561 36.51 39.36 43.63
N SER A 562 36.74 38.37 42.78
CA SER A 562 38.06 37.73 42.80
C SER A 562 38.86 37.73 41.52
N LEU A 563 38.27 37.96 40.34
CA LEU A 563 39.00 37.63 39.11
C LEU A 563 38.41 38.24 37.83
N GLY A 564 38.21 39.54 37.75
CA GLY A 564 37.70 40.18 36.52
C GLY A 564 38.42 39.79 35.24
N GLN A 565 39.70 39.45 35.34
CA GLN A 565 40.49 38.97 34.19
C GLN A 565 40.06 37.57 33.75
N HIS A 566 40.02 36.63 34.68
CA HIS A 566 39.69 35.23 34.36
C HIS A 566 38.23 35.01 33.96
N TYR A 567 37.34 35.87 34.41
CA TYR A 567 35.94 35.85 34.03
C TYR A 567 35.74 36.07 32.52
N GLU A 568 36.38 37.07 31.96
CA GLU A 568 36.25 37.39 30.53
C GLU A 568 36.95 36.34 29.65
N GLU A 569 38.03 35.75 30.13
CA GLU A 569 38.71 34.63 29.48
C GLU A 569 37.83 33.40 29.41
N GLY A 570 37.12 33.07 30.50
CA GLY A 570 36.18 31.97 30.54
C GLY A 570 34.99 32.18 29.60
N ILE A 571 34.45 33.38 29.56
CA ILE A 571 33.37 33.74 28.63
C ILE A 571 33.81 33.59 27.17
N GLY A 572 35.03 34.03 26.86
CA GLY A 572 35.54 33.92 25.50
C GLY A 572 35.65 32.50 24.99
N VAL A 573 36.10 31.57 25.83
CA VAL A 573 36.17 30.15 25.46
C VAL A 573 34.81 29.56 25.20
N ILE A 574 33.85 29.89 26.04
CA ILE A 574 32.47 29.41 25.86
C ILE A 574 31.84 30.02 24.63
N ASP A 575 32.06 31.28 24.39
CA ASP A 575 31.57 31.95 23.19
C ASP A 575 32.08 31.27 21.93
N PHE A 576 33.32 30.88 21.91
CA PHE A 576 33.91 30.12 20.80
C PHE A 576 33.16 28.82 20.51
N LEU A 577 32.65 28.17 21.52
CA LEU A 577 31.98 26.87 21.38
C LEU A 577 30.49 26.98 21.05
N ILE A 578 29.80 28.01 21.55
CA ILE A 578 28.34 28.01 21.66
C ILE A 578 27.65 29.30 21.26
N THR A 579 28.37 30.40 20.97
CA THR A 579 27.75 31.71 20.70
C THR A 579 27.68 32.08 19.22
N THR A 580 26.96 33.17 18.91
CA THR A 580 26.85 33.71 17.56
C THR A 580 28.20 34.12 16.98
N THR A 581 28.31 34.25 15.66
CA THR A 581 29.53 34.73 15.02
C THR A 581 29.92 36.10 15.54
N GLU A 582 28.94 36.99 15.77
CA GLU A 582 29.21 38.31 16.40
C GLU A 582 29.64 38.18 17.85
N GLY A 583 28.90 37.40 18.66
CA GLY A 583 29.20 37.16 20.05
C GLY A 583 30.58 36.49 20.23
N LYS A 584 30.91 35.50 19.40
CA LYS A 584 32.23 34.89 19.37
C LYS A 584 33.33 35.90 19.06
N SER A 585 33.10 36.73 18.08
CA SER A 585 34.07 37.77 17.70
C SER A 585 34.28 38.75 18.82
N GLN A 586 33.24 39.14 19.52
CA GLN A 586 33.35 40.04 20.67
C GLN A 586 34.11 39.39 21.83
N CYS A 587 33.72 38.20 22.24
CA CYS A 587 34.39 37.50 23.34
C CYS A 587 35.82 37.12 23.01
N ARG A 588 36.12 36.67 21.79
CA ARG A 588 37.48 36.44 21.35
C ARG A 588 38.33 37.72 21.34
N ARG A 589 37.72 38.84 20.98
CA ARG A 589 38.39 40.13 20.99
C ARG A 589 38.77 40.56 22.39
N VAL A 590 37.86 40.39 23.35
CA VAL A 590 38.13 40.68 24.77
C VAL A 590 39.25 39.81 25.32
N LEU A 591 39.17 38.51 25.08
CA LEU A 591 40.20 37.55 25.44
C LEU A 591 41.55 37.90 24.82
N PHE A 592 41.55 38.23 23.53
CA PHE A 592 42.76 38.59 22.79
C PHE A 592 43.39 39.89 23.29
N GLU A 593 42.62 40.90 23.58
CA GLU A 593 43.09 42.17 24.10
C GLU A 593 43.71 42.02 25.49
N ARG A 594 43.14 41.18 26.36
CA ARG A 594 43.71 40.91 27.70
C ARG A 594 44.95 40.05 27.67
N PHE A 595 44.97 39.01 26.80
CA PHE A 595 46.19 38.21 26.61
C PHE A 595 47.39 39.03 26.09
N ARG A 596 47.14 40.11 25.36
CA ARG A 596 48.18 40.99 24.87
C ARG A 596 48.66 42.03 25.89
N GLY A 597 47.91 42.23 26.97
CA GLY A 597 48.20 43.28 27.95
C GLY A 597 48.90 42.84 29.24
N THR A 598 49.17 41.55 29.40
CA THR A 598 49.78 41.03 30.62
C THR A 598 51.23 40.59 30.41
N ASP A 599 52.12 41.07 31.25
CA ASP A 599 53.56 40.77 31.26
C ASP A 599 53.91 39.39 31.89
N SER A 600 52.97 38.49 32.07
CA SER A 600 53.18 37.16 32.63
C SER A 600 53.53 36.13 31.56
N SER A 601 54.23 35.08 31.90
CA SER A 601 54.63 34.05 30.96
C SER A 601 53.36 33.37 30.40
N GLU A 602 53.22 33.36 29.10
CA GLU A 602 52.07 32.85 28.32
C GLU A 602 51.58 31.46 28.79
N GLU A 603 52.50 30.64 29.29
CA GLU A 603 52.19 29.28 29.78
C GLU A 603 51.42 29.27 31.12
N LYS A 604 51.77 30.16 32.07
CA LYS A 604 51.08 30.24 33.37
C LYS A 604 49.68 30.86 33.27
N GLU A 605 49.50 31.75 32.34
CA GLU A 605 48.17 32.34 32.09
C GLU A 605 47.24 31.34 31.41
N LEU A 606 47.79 30.54 30.49
CA LEU A 606 47.04 29.47 29.84
C LEU A 606 46.59 28.36 30.81
N GLU A 607 47.48 27.97 31.77
CA GLU A 607 47.10 26.99 32.80
C GLU A 607 46.02 27.51 33.76
N HIS A 608 46.12 28.78 34.14
CA HIS A 608 45.13 29.42 35.01
C HIS A 608 43.79 29.60 34.32
N PHE A 609 43.84 30.01 33.07
CA PHE A 609 42.69 30.13 32.22
C PHE A 609 41.97 28.78 32.01
N ASP A 610 42.73 27.73 31.73
CA ASP A 610 42.22 26.38 31.53
C ASP A 610 41.46 25.87 32.78
N SER A 611 42.08 26.05 33.96
CA SER A 611 41.46 25.65 35.23
C SER A 611 40.15 26.38 35.50
N TYR A 612 40.12 27.67 35.27
CA TYR A 612 38.98 28.52 35.52
C TYR A 612 37.82 28.26 34.52
N ALA A 613 38.15 28.14 33.26
CA ALA A 613 37.22 27.83 32.22
C ALA A 613 36.58 26.46 32.41
N ARG A 614 37.32 25.45 32.88
CA ARG A 614 36.81 24.12 33.21
C ARG A 614 35.78 24.20 34.35
N GLN A 615 36.06 24.92 35.42
CA GLN A 615 35.15 25.10 36.54
C GLN A 615 33.86 25.77 36.08
N TRP A 616 33.96 26.86 35.37
CA TRP A 616 32.80 27.61 34.90
C TRP A 616 31.95 26.83 33.90
N ILE A 617 32.55 26.08 32.99
CA ILE A 617 31.87 25.19 32.06
C ILE A 617 31.11 24.08 32.82
N ALA A 618 31.74 23.52 33.88
CA ALA A 618 31.12 22.51 34.70
C ALA A 618 29.87 23.05 35.43
N GLU A 619 29.93 24.26 35.96
CA GLU A 619 28.83 24.93 36.65
C GLU A 619 27.69 25.28 35.68
N LEU A 620 28.00 25.75 34.48
CA LEU A 620 27.00 25.96 33.41
C LEU A 620 26.36 24.65 33.01
N GLY A 621 27.11 23.59 32.86
CA GLY A 621 26.61 22.28 32.55
C GLY A 621 25.61 21.78 33.59
N GLN A 622 25.84 22.01 34.87
CA GLN A 622 24.92 21.73 35.95
C GLN A 622 23.66 22.59 35.89
N ALA A 623 23.79 23.90 35.68
CA ALA A 623 22.69 24.82 35.62
C ALA A 623 21.71 24.52 34.44
N TRP A 624 22.25 23.97 33.37
CA TRP A 624 21.48 23.70 32.15
C TRP A 624 21.14 22.22 31.94
N ASN A 625 21.60 21.37 32.84
CA ASN A 625 21.48 19.91 32.69
C ASN A 625 22.11 19.42 31.36
N VAL A 626 23.24 20.01 30.98
CA VAL A 626 23.99 19.64 29.79
C VAL A 626 25.46 19.36 30.19
N ARG A 627 26.05 18.39 29.53
CA ARG A 627 27.46 18.10 29.69
C ARG A 627 28.22 18.92 28.68
N ILE A 628 28.88 19.98 29.15
CA ILE A 628 29.69 20.87 28.30
C ILE A 628 31.11 20.29 28.20
N PRO A 629 31.67 20.03 27.02
CA PRO A 629 32.99 19.48 26.87
C PRO A 629 34.07 20.49 27.17
N VAL A 630 35.05 20.04 27.86
CA VAL A 630 36.29 20.83 28.09
C VAL A 630 37.41 20.18 27.29
N SER A 631 37.60 20.62 26.06
CA SER A 631 38.86 20.41 25.34
C SER A 631 39.53 21.75 25.09
N LEU A 632 40.08 22.30 26.12
CA LEU A 632 40.95 23.44 26.01
C LEU A 632 42.32 22.92 25.57
N ARG A 633 42.81 23.29 24.40
CA ARG A 633 44.16 23.00 23.99
C ARG A 633 45.06 24.06 24.58
N SER A 634 45.99 23.63 25.36
CA SER A 634 46.97 24.46 26.08
C SER A 634 47.92 25.27 25.19
N ASN A 635 47.91 25.07 23.88
CA ASN A 635 48.93 25.66 22.98
C ASN A 635 48.42 26.84 22.13
N GLY A 636 47.35 27.46 22.44
CA GLY A 636 46.84 28.67 21.76
C GLY A 636 46.61 28.54 20.25
N SER A 637 46.90 27.38 19.64
CA SER A 637 46.90 27.20 18.19
C SER A 637 45.54 27.35 17.55
N LEU A 638 44.49 26.97 18.25
CA LEU A 638 43.11 27.22 17.81
C LEU A 638 42.74 28.69 17.81
N TYR A 639 43.32 29.41 18.75
CA TYR A 639 43.14 30.83 18.93
C TYR A 639 43.82 31.65 17.83
N ASN A 640 45.09 31.34 17.52
CA ASN A 640 45.86 32.04 16.50
C ASN A 640 45.26 31.88 15.09
N ARG A 641 44.78 30.71 14.73
CA ARG A 641 44.19 30.48 13.41
C ARG A 641 42.87 31.24 13.19
N ARG A 642 42.19 31.64 14.24
CA ARG A 642 40.86 32.31 14.13
C ARG A 642 40.87 33.78 14.50
N GLY A 643 41.87 34.24 15.22
CA GLY A 643 42.12 35.66 15.45
C GLY A 643 42.44 36.42 14.17
N GLN A 644 42.89 35.74 13.13
CA GLN A 644 43.22 36.33 11.82
C GLN A 644 42.00 36.50 10.89
N THR A 645 40.87 35.90 11.19
CA THR A 645 39.68 35.93 10.36
C THR A 645 38.58 36.87 10.89
N CYS A 646 38.91 37.73 11.83
CA CYS A 646 38.02 38.78 12.33
C CYS A 646 38.35 40.13 11.74
#